data_ca2896cbe45b655b3a8309651747f3ae
#
_entry.id   ca2896cbe45b655b3a8309651747f3ae
#
_cell.length_a   1.000
_cell.length_b   1.000
_cell.length_c   1.000
_cell.angle_alpha   90.00
_cell.angle_beta   90.00
_cell.angle_gamma   90.00
#
_symmetry.space_group_name_H-M   'P 1'
#
loop_
_entity.id
_entity.type
_entity.pdbx_description
1 polymer ?
#
loop_
_entity_poly.entity_id
_entity_poly.type
_entity_poly.pdbx_seq_one_letter_code
_entity_poly.pdbx_strand_id
1 'polypeptide(L)'
;MTTITPERDLEEALVSKLKDLKYEYRPDIRDRATLERNFREKFETLNRVRLTDAEFSRLMDEIVTPDVFTAARTLRERNSFTRDDGTPLNYTLVNIKDWCKNSFEVVNQLRINTDNSHHRYDVVLLINGVPVVQIELKTLGISPRRAMEQIVEYKNDPGNGYTKTILCFLQLFIVSNRDRTFYFANNNARHFAFNAEERFLPVYEFADVDNKKIVHLDSFAETFLVKCTLGQTISRYMVLIASEQKLLMMRPYQVYAVKAIVDSIAQDCGNGYVWHTTGSGKTLTSFKASTLLKDNPDIEKCLFVVDRKDLDRQTREEFNKFQEGCVEENTNTASLVRRLVSDDYADKVIVCTIQKLGLALDENSKRNKQQKKDGKKSFKEQLEPLREKRVAFIFDECHRSQFGENHKAIKEFFPRAQLFGFTGTPIFDQNAAHQKIEDTQASMKTTEDLFQQRLHTYTITHAIEDGNVLRFHVDYFKPQGKSLPKPGEPLAKRAIIEAILTKHDAATGQRRFNALLATSSINDAIEYHSLFKTMQAEKLAADPVFRPLNIACVFSPPADGDPDVKQIQEDLPQEKEDNAVEPEKKKEALKAILADYNAQYGTNHKIGEFDLYYQDVQKRIKDQQWPEADLRKAYPNQPHHKIDITIVVDMLLTGFDSKFLNTLYVDKNLKHHGLIQAFSRTNRVLNATKPYGNILDFRQQQGAVDAAIALFSGEAAAEKAREIWLVDKAPVVIQKLETAVQKLDTFMKSQGLDCAPEAVPNLKGDAARAAFIEHFKEVQRLKTQLDQYTDLTDENRTSIEQVLPRDNLLGFRGAYLETAQRLRAQQGKGQDQGDGKPSQDADQLDFEFVLFASAVIDYDYIMGLIARYSEAAPGKQKMSRAELIGLIQSDAKFMDEREDIAAYINTLKAGEGLSEKAIREGYSRFKAEKNAAELAGIAAKHGLAIEALQGFVDTILQRMIFDGEELTDLMEPLGLNWKARRVKELDLMADLVPMLLKRAGEREISGLSAYEQ
;
A
#
# COMPACT_ATOMS: atom_id res chain seq x y z
N MET A 1 2.63 -42.48 8.42
CA MET A 1 4.00 -41.94 8.33
C MET A 1 4.19 -41.45 6.91
N THR A 2 4.01 -40.17 6.67
CA THR A 2 4.33 -39.54 5.38
C THR A 2 5.85 -39.50 5.26
N THR A 3 6.39 -40.22 4.30
CA THR A 3 7.83 -40.18 3.95
C THR A 3 8.18 -38.73 3.57
N ILE A 4 9.05 -38.10 4.33
CA ILE A 4 9.58 -36.75 4.02
C ILE A 4 10.37 -36.87 2.72
N THR A 5 9.88 -36.25 1.65
CA THR A 5 10.60 -36.21 0.36
C THR A 5 11.79 -35.26 0.50
N PRO A 6 13.05 -35.71 0.29
CA PRO A 6 14.22 -34.85 0.36
C PRO A 6 14.16 -33.71 -0.66
N GLU A 7 14.76 -32.56 -0.38
CA GLU A 7 14.84 -31.41 -1.32
C GLU A 7 15.43 -31.83 -2.67
N ARG A 8 16.40 -32.74 -2.67
CA ARG A 8 17.02 -33.27 -3.89
C ARG A 8 16.03 -33.99 -4.82
N ASP A 9 15.11 -34.79 -4.27
CA ASP A 9 14.11 -35.49 -5.07
C ASP A 9 13.11 -34.51 -5.72
N LEU A 10 12.78 -33.41 -5.00
CA LEU A 10 11.94 -32.33 -5.54
C LEU A 10 12.66 -31.58 -6.67
N GLU A 11 13.95 -31.32 -6.51
CA GLU A 11 14.79 -30.69 -7.52
C GLU A 11 14.87 -31.54 -8.79
N GLU A 12 15.15 -32.84 -8.66
CA GLU A 12 15.24 -33.78 -9.78
C GLU A 12 13.88 -33.92 -10.52
N ALA A 13 12.76 -33.93 -9.77
CA ALA A 13 11.42 -33.94 -10.34
C ALA A 13 11.13 -32.67 -11.12
N LEU A 14 11.48 -31.48 -10.56
CA LEU A 14 11.30 -30.20 -11.26
C LEU A 14 12.14 -30.11 -12.53
N VAL A 15 13.43 -30.52 -12.47
CA VAL A 15 14.30 -30.54 -13.66
C VAL A 15 13.74 -31.47 -14.73
N SER A 16 13.21 -32.65 -14.36
CA SER A 16 12.53 -33.56 -15.30
C SER A 16 11.32 -32.90 -15.95
N LYS A 17 10.49 -32.21 -15.16
CA LYS A 17 9.33 -31.48 -15.64
C LYS A 17 9.70 -30.35 -16.61
N LEU A 18 10.76 -29.59 -16.32
CA LEU A 18 11.26 -28.53 -17.20
C LEU A 18 11.81 -29.09 -18.54
N LYS A 19 12.41 -30.32 -18.54
CA LYS A 19 12.80 -31.01 -19.77
C LYS A 19 11.57 -31.36 -20.62
N ASP A 20 10.48 -31.81 -20.00
CA ASP A 20 9.21 -32.07 -20.73
C ASP A 20 8.65 -30.77 -21.36
N LEU A 21 8.83 -29.60 -20.68
CA LEU A 21 8.52 -28.27 -21.20
C LEU A 21 9.55 -27.74 -22.22
N LYS A 22 10.51 -28.61 -22.65
CA LYS A 22 11.51 -28.31 -23.68
C LYS A 22 12.59 -27.32 -23.25
N TYR A 23 12.89 -27.21 -21.95
CA TYR A 23 14.13 -26.59 -21.49
C TYR A 23 15.32 -27.52 -21.74
N GLU A 24 16.44 -26.94 -22.12
CA GLU A 24 17.72 -27.67 -22.26
C GLU A 24 18.34 -27.80 -20.86
N TYR A 25 18.46 -29.03 -20.36
CA TYR A 25 19.15 -29.26 -19.09
C TYR A 25 20.67 -29.23 -19.27
N ARG A 26 21.35 -28.39 -18.50
CA ARG A 26 22.80 -28.14 -18.57
C ARG A 26 23.48 -28.61 -17.26
N PRO A 27 23.74 -29.92 -17.13
CA PRO A 27 24.45 -30.47 -15.95
C PRO A 27 25.92 -30.08 -15.90
N ASP A 28 26.49 -29.58 -16.99
CA ASP A 28 27.86 -29.08 -17.15
C ASP A 28 28.09 -27.69 -16.55
N ILE A 29 27.03 -26.90 -16.32
CA ILE A 29 27.14 -25.55 -15.75
C ILE A 29 26.97 -25.64 -14.25
N ARG A 30 28.10 -25.55 -13.49
CA ARG A 30 28.12 -25.68 -12.02
C ARG A 30 28.83 -24.53 -11.32
N ASP A 31 29.53 -23.70 -12.04
CA ASP A 31 30.32 -22.60 -11.52
C ASP A 31 30.21 -21.34 -12.41
N ARG A 32 30.82 -20.24 -11.94
CA ARG A 32 30.84 -18.96 -12.61
C ARG A 32 31.46 -19.02 -14.02
N ALA A 33 32.60 -19.70 -14.15
CA ALA A 33 33.34 -19.72 -15.40
C ALA A 33 32.59 -20.45 -16.52
N THR A 34 31.92 -21.59 -16.19
CA THR A 34 31.09 -22.32 -17.13
C THR A 34 29.81 -21.56 -17.48
N LEU A 35 29.22 -20.83 -16.54
CA LEU A 35 28.05 -19.98 -16.77
C LEU A 35 28.39 -18.81 -17.73
N GLU A 36 29.47 -18.07 -17.49
CA GLU A 36 29.92 -16.95 -18.32
C GLU A 36 30.33 -17.40 -19.74
N ARG A 37 30.93 -18.58 -19.89
CA ARG A 37 31.24 -19.19 -21.17
C ARG A 37 29.96 -19.51 -21.95
N ASN A 38 28.99 -20.13 -21.32
CA ASN A 38 27.68 -20.41 -21.95
C ASN A 38 26.98 -19.11 -22.38
N PHE A 39 27.01 -18.08 -21.53
CA PHE A 39 26.49 -16.78 -21.88
C PHE A 39 27.16 -16.21 -23.14
N ARG A 40 28.49 -16.23 -23.22
CA ARG A 40 29.22 -15.76 -24.41
C ARG A 40 28.78 -16.48 -25.68
N GLU A 41 28.73 -17.81 -25.67
CA GLU A 41 28.30 -18.63 -26.82
C GLU A 41 26.89 -18.28 -27.31
N LYS A 42 25.93 -18.15 -26.36
CA LYS A 42 24.55 -17.81 -26.67
C LYS A 42 24.41 -16.36 -27.12
N PHE A 43 25.12 -15.41 -26.51
CA PHE A 43 25.17 -14.00 -26.90
C PHE A 43 25.70 -13.82 -28.35
N GLU A 44 26.83 -14.45 -28.65
CA GLU A 44 27.40 -14.40 -29.98
C GLU A 44 26.48 -14.99 -31.05
N THR A 45 25.79 -16.08 -30.70
CA THR A 45 24.80 -16.72 -31.60
C THR A 45 23.59 -15.82 -31.83
N LEU A 46 23.01 -15.26 -30.77
CA LEU A 46 21.82 -14.40 -30.83
C LEU A 46 22.09 -13.13 -31.66
N ASN A 47 23.24 -12.48 -31.43
CA ASN A 47 23.60 -11.20 -32.05
C ASN A 47 24.42 -11.38 -33.36
N ARG A 48 24.70 -12.63 -33.76
CA ARG A 48 25.46 -12.97 -35.00
C ARG A 48 26.84 -12.27 -35.05
N VAL A 49 27.55 -12.30 -33.94
CA VAL A 49 28.84 -11.68 -33.75
C VAL A 49 29.86 -12.66 -33.18
N ARG A 50 31.17 -12.39 -33.35
CA ARG A 50 32.24 -13.02 -32.58
C ARG A 50 32.98 -11.92 -31.84
N LEU A 51 33.17 -12.10 -30.55
CA LEU A 51 33.88 -11.14 -29.69
C LEU A 51 35.28 -11.65 -29.41
N THR A 52 36.27 -10.76 -29.40
CA THR A 52 37.57 -11.06 -28.81
C THR A 52 37.46 -11.25 -27.30
N ASP A 53 38.47 -11.79 -26.65
CA ASP A 53 38.42 -11.97 -25.17
C ASP A 53 38.42 -10.61 -24.46
N ALA A 54 39.13 -9.61 -25.03
CA ALA A 54 39.13 -8.23 -24.54
C ALA A 54 37.77 -7.57 -24.70
N GLU A 55 37.12 -7.72 -25.86
CA GLU A 55 35.76 -7.21 -26.10
C GLU A 55 34.76 -7.86 -25.13
N PHE A 56 34.84 -9.18 -24.94
CA PHE A 56 33.94 -9.88 -24.01
C PHE A 56 34.15 -9.42 -22.56
N SER A 57 35.38 -9.26 -22.10
CA SER A 57 35.68 -8.72 -20.77
C SER A 57 35.08 -7.32 -20.56
N ARG A 58 35.27 -6.40 -21.52
CA ARG A 58 34.65 -5.05 -21.44
C ARG A 58 33.14 -5.08 -21.49
N LEU A 59 32.54 -5.95 -22.33
CA LEU A 59 31.10 -6.13 -22.35
C LEU A 59 30.58 -6.58 -20.98
N MET A 60 31.27 -7.52 -20.33
CA MET A 60 30.91 -8.00 -18.98
C MET A 60 31.01 -6.86 -17.95
N ASP A 61 32.05 -6.06 -18.00
CA ASP A 61 32.24 -4.90 -17.09
C ASP A 61 31.15 -3.84 -17.29
N GLU A 62 30.61 -3.70 -18.53
CA GLU A 62 29.55 -2.75 -18.85
C GLU A 62 28.17 -3.24 -18.42
N ILE A 63 27.86 -4.53 -18.62
CA ILE A 63 26.49 -5.06 -18.36
C ILE A 63 26.26 -5.55 -16.93
N VAL A 64 27.32 -5.94 -16.22
CA VAL A 64 27.19 -6.40 -14.81
C VAL A 64 27.08 -5.19 -13.89
N THR A 65 25.93 -5.06 -13.23
CA THR A 65 25.61 -3.93 -12.38
C THR A 65 24.99 -4.39 -11.05
N PRO A 66 25.30 -3.72 -9.92
CA PRO A 66 24.62 -4.00 -8.67
C PRO A 66 23.16 -3.52 -8.63
N ASP A 67 22.78 -2.63 -9.56
CA ASP A 67 21.42 -2.07 -9.61
C ASP A 67 20.47 -2.97 -10.40
N VAL A 68 19.55 -3.60 -9.70
CA VAL A 68 18.53 -4.52 -10.25
C VAL A 68 17.65 -3.84 -11.29
N PHE A 69 17.31 -2.57 -11.09
CA PHE A 69 16.47 -1.83 -12.03
C PHE A 69 17.20 -1.59 -13.38
N THR A 70 18.46 -1.17 -13.31
CA THR A 70 19.31 -1.01 -14.51
C THR A 70 19.51 -2.34 -15.23
N ALA A 71 19.83 -3.43 -14.52
CA ALA A 71 19.94 -4.76 -15.11
C ALA A 71 18.63 -5.19 -15.81
N ALA A 72 17.49 -4.95 -15.19
CA ALA A 72 16.19 -5.26 -15.76
C ALA A 72 15.90 -4.44 -17.04
N ARG A 73 16.33 -3.19 -17.10
CA ARG A 73 16.23 -2.33 -18.29
C ARG A 73 17.13 -2.84 -19.40
N THR A 74 18.41 -3.06 -19.12
CA THR A 74 19.40 -3.61 -20.05
C THR A 74 18.94 -4.93 -20.67
N LEU A 75 18.30 -5.82 -19.87
CA LEU A 75 17.76 -7.09 -20.37
C LEU A 75 16.68 -6.89 -21.45
N ARG A 76 15.89 -5.82 -21.37
CA ARG A 76 14.71 -5.58 -22.25
C ARG A 76 14.96 -4.67 -23.42
N GLU A 77 16.01 -3.84 -23.34
CA GLU A 77 16.30 -2.84 -24.35
C GLU A 77 17.30 -3.35 -25.39
N ARG A 78 17.40 -2.60 -26.48
CA ARG A 78 18.49 -2.73 -27.45
C ARG A 78 19.65 -1.87 -26.98
N ASN A 79 20.78 -2.48 -26.72
CA ASN A 79 21.98 -1.85 -26.19
C ASN A 79 23.02 -1.63 -27.31
N SER A 80 24.02 -0.81 -27.04
CA SER A 80 25.14 -0.52 -27.98
C SER A 80 26.46 -0.68 -27.25
N PHE A 81 27.44 -1.29 -27.90
CA PHE A 81 28.78 -1.55 -27.39
C PHE A 81 29.80 -1.16 -28.48
N THR A 82 30.88 -0.49 -28.10
CA THR A 82 31.96 -0.09 -29.05
C THR A 82 33.02 -1.20 -29.14
N ARG A 83 33.25 -1.72 -30.35
CA ARG A 83 34.21 -2.77 -30.64
C ARG A 83 35.66 -2.25 -30.63
N ASP A 84 36.63 -3.15 -30.68
CA ASP A 84 38.07 -2.82 -30.71
C ASP A 84 38.45 -2.00 -31.95
N ASP A 85 37.77 -2.19 -33.07
CA ASP A 85 37.95 -1.46 -34.32
C ASP A 85 37.19 -0.11 -34.36
N GLY A 86 36.55 0.30 -33.26
CA GLY A 86 35.75 1.53 -33.15
C GLY A 86 34.36 1.46 -33.75
N THR A 87 33.91 0.31 -34.30
CA THR A 87 32.55 0.14 -34.83
C THR A 87 31.55 -0.11 -33.74
N PRO A 88 30.30 0.45 -33.81
CA PRO A 88 29.26 0.18 -32.84
C PRO A 88 28.61 -1.19 -33.10
N LEU A 89 28.52 -2.04 -32.07
CA LEU A 89 27.74 -3.26 -32.04
C LEU A 89 26.41 -3.01 -31.31
N ASN A 90 25.30 -3.02 -32.03
CA ASN A 90 24.00 -2.99 -31.42
C ASN A 90 23.57 -4.43 -31.05
N TYR A 91 23.26 -4.68 -29.80
CA TYR A 91 22.94 -6.02 -29.28
C TYR A 91 21.68 -6.08 -28.44
N THR A 92 21.14 -7.28 -28.26
CA THR A 92 20.09 -7.61 -27.29
C THR A 92 20.51 -8.83 -26.48
N LEU A 93 20.09 -8.88 -25.22
CA LEU A 93 20.32 -10.04 -24.34
C LEU A 93 19.21 -11.10 -24.54
N VAL A 94 17.99 -10.65 -24.77
CA VAL A 94 16.83 -11.52 -25.05
C VAL A 94 16.00 -10.96 -26.20
N ASN A 95 15.41 -11.84 -27.01
CA ASN A 95 14.48 -11.42 -28.04
C ASN A 95 13.05 -11.34 -27.46
N ILE A 96 12.63 -10.12 -27.08
CA ILE A 96 11.32 -9.86 -26.48
C ILE A 96 10.16 -9.82 -27.49
N LYS A 97 10.47 -9.69 -28.80
CA LYS A 97 9.45 -9.67 -29.86
C LYS A 97 9.02 -11.07 -30.28
N ASP A 98 9.96 -12.00 -30.30
CA ASP A 98 9.73 -13.38 -30.71
C ASP A 98 10.42 -14.34 -29.75
N TRP A 99 9.68 -14.81 -28.73
CA TRP A 99 10.20 -15.69 -27.68
C TRP A 99 10.68 -17.04 -28.21
N CYS A 100 10.16 -17.50 -29.36
CA CYS A 100 10.59 -18.76 -30.00
C CYS A 100 12.07 -18.69 -30.49
N LYS A 101 12.62 -17.51 -30.67
CA LYS A 101 14.02 -17.31 -31.09
C LYS A 101 15.03 -17.34 -29.93
N ASN A 102 14.55 -17.46 -28.70
CA ASN A 102 15.42 -17.60 -27.53
C ASN A 102 15.69 -19.07 -27.20
N SER A 103 16.87 -19.35 -26.68
CA SER A 103 17.19 -20.62 -26.02
C SER A 103 16.75 -20.55 -24.56
N PHE A 104 16.16 -21.63 -24.06
CA PHE A 104 15.76 -21.77 -22.66
C PHE A 104 16.49 -22.94 -22.05
N GLU A 105 17.22 -22.69 -20.97
CA GLU A 105 18.06 -23.69 -20.30
C GLU A 105 17.72 -23.75 -18.81
N VAL A 106 17.93 -24.92 -18.22
CA VAL A 106 17.82 -25.13 -16.77
C VAL A 106 19.16 -25.64 -16.22
N VAL A 107 19.61 -25.00 -15.17
CA VAL A 107 20.82 -25.31 -14.41
C VAL A 107 20.41 -25.59 -12.98
N ASN A 108 21.00 -26.60 -12.34
CA ASN A 108 20.78 -26.86 -10.93
C ASN A 108 22.10 -26.91 -10.15
N GLN A 109 22.01 -26.66 -8.82
CA GLN A 109 23.14 -26.69 -7.90
C GLN A 109 24.29 -25.79 -8.35
N LEU A 110 23.98 -24.62 -8.93
CA LEU A 110 24.95 -23.64 -9.36
C LEU A 110 25.68 -23.04 -8.14
N ARG A 111 27.01 -23.03 -8.16
CA ARG A 111 27.85 -22.43 -7.12
C ARG A 111 28.55 -21.20 -7.68
N ILE A 112 28.29 -20.07 -7.06
CA ILE A 112 29.03 -18.83 -7.35
C ILE A 112 29.92 -18.54 -6.14
N ASN A 113 31.20 -18.78 -6.32
CA ASN A 113 32.20 -18.46 -5.32
C ASN A 113 32.72 -17.05 -5.63
N THR A 114 32.45 -16.11 -4.76
CA THR A 114 33.18 -14.86 -4.63
C THR A 114 34.12 -14.98 -3.41
N ASP A 115 35.10 -14.09 -3.27
CA ASP A 115 36.17 -14.21 -2.29
C ASP A 115 35.73 -14.51 -0.83
N ASN A 116 34.46 -14.23 -0.51
CA ASN A 116 33.88 -14.35 0.83
C ASN A 116 32.51 -15.06 0.87
N SER A 117 32.05 -15.71 -0.19
CA SER A 117 30.70 -16.30 -0.24
C SER A 117 30.69 -17.64 -0.97
N HIS A 118 29.97 -18.63 -0.42
CA HIS A 118 29.85 -19.99 -0.94
C HIS A 118 28.40 -20.39 -1.19
N HIS A 119 27.60 -19.48 -1.76
CA HIS A 119 26.19 -19.76 -2.00
C HIS A 119 25.98 -20.78 -3.10
N ARG A 120 24.98 -21.63 -2.90
CA ARG A 120 24.54 -22.67 -3.83
C ARG A 120 23.07 -22.47 -4.10
N TYR A 121 22.73 -22.31 -5.38
CA TYR A 121 21.37 -22.07 -5.87
C TYR A 121 20.75 -23.39 -6.37
N ASP A 122 19.53 -23.72 -5.91
CA ASP A 122 18.90 -25.02 -6.21
C ASP A 122 18.63 -25.16 -7.70
N VAL A 123 17.80 -24.28 -8.29
CA VAL A 123 17.50 -24.30 -9.73
C VAL A 123 17.53 -22.87 -10.28
N VAL A 124 18.21 -22.68 -11.41
CA VAL A 124 18.27 -21.41 -12.13
C VAL A 124 17.85 -21.61 -13.57
N LEU A 125 16.93 -20.77 -14.07
CA LEU A 125 16.51 -20.76 -15.47
C LEU A 125 17.26 -19.69 -16.23
N LEU A 126 17.82 -20.05 -17.37
CA LEU A 126 18.55 -19.15 -18.26
C LEU A 126 17.74 -18.92 -19.55
N ILE A 127 17.81 -17.68 -20.05
CA ILE A 127 17.35 -17.33 -21.41
C ILE A 127 18.55 -16.78 -22.18
N ASN A 128 18.94 -17.47 -23.26
CA ASN A 128 20.17 -17.17 -24.02
C ASN A 128 21.42 -17.11 -23.13
N GLY A 129 21.53 -18.03 -22.16
CA GLY A 129 22.62 -18.05 -21.19
C GLY A 129 22.54 -17.01 -20.08
N VAL A 130 21.55 -16.07 -20.11
CA VAL A 130 21.32 -15.06 -19.08
C VAL A 130 20.43 -15.62 -17.97
N PRO A 131 20.87 -15.63 -16.69
CA PRO A 131 20.04 -16.03 -15.56
C PRO A 131 18.85 -15.09 -15.37
N VAL A 132 17.62 -15.59 -15.41
CA VAL A 132 16.39 -14.76 -15.29
C VAL A 132 15.47 -15.18 -14.15
N VAL A 133 15.50 -16.45 -13.74
CA VAL A 133 14.68 -16.98 -12.64
C VAL A 133 15.54 -17.84 -11.72
N GLN A 134 15.39 -17.65 -10.42
CA GLN A 134 15.93 -18.53 -9.39
C GLN A 134 14.76 -19.22 -8.66
N ILE A 135 14.87 -20.51 -8.45
CA ILE A 135 13.89 -21.34 -7.73
C ILE A 135 14.58 -21.97 -6.53
N GLU A 136 14.08 -21.73 -5.34
CA GLU A 136 14.53 -22.34 -4.10
C GLU A 136 13.47 -23.31 -3.57
N LEU A 137 13.88 -24.49 -3.20
CA LEU A 137 13.03 -25.60 -2.78
C LEU A 137 13.21 -25.89 -1.29
N LYS A 138 12.13 -26.27 -0.62
CA LYS A 138 12.12 -26.71 0.78
C LYS A 138 11.40 -28.05 0.90
N THR A 139 11.78 -28.84 1.89
CA THR A 139 11.11 -30.11 2.17
C THR A 139 9.64 -29.90 2.52
N LEU A 140 8.82 -30.90 2.21
CA LEU A 140 7.42 -30.95 2.63
C LEU A 140 7.30 -30.75 4.16
N GLY A 141 6.45 -29.82 4.60
CA GLY A 141 6.31 -29.48 6.02
C GLY A 141 7.07 -28.20 6.43
N ILE A 142 8.02 -27.71 5.60
CA ILE A 142 8.64 -26.38 5.80
C ILE A 142 7.91 -25.35 4.94
N SER A 143 7.57 -24.19 5.50
CA SER A 143 6.97 -23.11 4.73
C SER A 143 7.92 -22.63 3.62
N PRO A 144 7.47 -22.53 2.36
CA PRO A 144 8.29 -22.00 1.26
C PRO A 144 8.76 -20.55 1.51
N ARG A 145 8.07 -19.81 2.37
CA ARG A 145 8.47 -18.43 2.76
C ARG A 145 9.84 -18.39 3.46
N ARG A 146 10.30 -19.51 4.03
CA ARG A 146 11.67 -19.62 4.58
C ARG A 146 12.75 -19.47 3.52
N ALA A 147 12.51 -19.99 2.31
CA ALA A 147 13.43 -19.78 1.20
C ALA A 147 13.55 -18.29 0.80
N MET A 148 12.53 -17.47 1.09
CA MET A 148 12.62 -16.01 0.88
C MET A 148 13.62 -15.34 1.82
N GLU A 149 13.64 -15.71 3.11
CA GLU A 149 14.63 -15.21 4.07
C GLU A 149 16.03 -15.57 3.60
N GLN A 150 16.22 -16.80 3.17
CA GLN A 150 17.50 -17.27 2.60
C GLN A 150 17.94 -16.43 1.39
N ILE A 151 17.01 -16.10 0.48
CA ILE A 151 17.31 -15.23 -0.66
C ILE A 151 17.69 -13.81 -0.20
N VAL A 152 17.03 -13.26 0.83
CA VAL A 152 17.38 -11.95 1.39
C VAL A 152 18.77 -11.98 2.02
N GLU A 153 19.09 -13.02 2.78
CA GLU A 153 20.43 -13.24 3.37
C GLU A 153 21.49 -13.29 2.26
N TYR A 154 21.26 -14.09 1.21
CA TYR A 154 22.16 -14.16 0.07
C TYR A 154 22.39 -12.80 -0.61
N LYS A 155 21.37 -11.98 -0.73
CA LYS A 155 21.49 -10.63 -1.32
C LYS A 155 22.23 -9.65 -0.43
N ASN A 156 22.13 -9.80 0.89
CA ASN A 156 22.79 -8.92 1.87
C ASN A 156 24.25 -9.30 2.12
N ASP A 157 24.69 -10.48 1.69
CA ASP A 157 26.10 -10.87 1.77
C ASP A 157 26.97 -9.98 0.88
N PRO A 158 27.99 -9.29 1.42
CA PRO A 158 28.89 -8.41 0.63
C PRO A 158 29.60 -9.10 -0.53
N GLY A 159 29.79 -10.42 -0.46
CA GLY A 159 30.40 -11.27 -1.48
C GLY A 159 29.40 -11.90 -2.46
N ASN A 160 28.11 -11.49 -2.44
CA ASN A 160 27.06 -12.14 -3.23
C ASN A 160 27.29 -12.09 -4.76
N GLY A 161 26.83 -13.13 -5.46
CA GLY A 161 26.89 -13.21 -6.91
C GLY A 161 25.94 -12.26 -7.65
N TYR A 162 24.87 -11.78 -7.00
CA TYR A 162 23.85 -10.95 -7.64
C TYR A 162 24.33 -9.56 -8.09
N THR A 163 25.40 -9.04 -7.48
CA THR A 163 25.92 -7.69 -7.78
C THR A 163 27.20 -7.69 -8.59
N LYS A 164 27.87 -8.85 -8.68
CA LYS A 164 29.23 -8.96 -9.26
C LYS A 164 29.34 -9.96 -10.42
N THR A 165 28.24 -10.58 -10.79
CA THR A 165 28.18 -11.56 -11.90
C THR A 165 26.92 -11.36 -12.74
N ILE A 166 26.76 -12.13 -13.83
CA ILE A 166 25.55 -12.10 -14.66
C ILE A 166 24.27 -12.53 -13.90
N LEU A 167 24.36 -12.99 -12.65
CA LEU A 167 23.20 -13.18 -11.76
C LEU A 167 22.49 -11.84 -11.43
N CYS A 168 23.10 -10.70 -11.72
CA CYS A 168 22.44 -9.38 -11.64
C CYS A 168 21.17 -9.29 -12.52
N PHE A 169 21.06 -10.11 -13.57
CA PHE A 169 19.90 -10.17 -14.46
C PHE A 169 18.72 -10.99 -13.92
N LEU A 170 18.83 -11.63 -12.77
CA LEU A 170 17.70 -12.31 -12.15
C LEU A 170 16.53 -11.34 -11.95
N GLN A 171 15.38 -11.70 -12.53
CA GLN A 171 14.17 -10.89 -12.50
C GLN A 171 13.15 -11.42 -11.51
N LEU A 172 13.14 -12.74 -11.29
CA LEU A 172 12.08 -13.46 -10.62
C LEU A 172 12.65 -14.49 -9.67
N PHE A 173 12.10 -14.54 -8.46
CA PHE A 173 12.31 -15.62 -7.51
C PHE A 173 11.05 -16.47 -7.39
N ILE A 174 11.22 -17.78 -7.27
CA ILE A 174 10.17 -18.77 -7.01
C ILE A 174 10.59 -19.58 -5.80
N VAL A 175 9.68 -19.78 -4.88
CA VAL A 175 9.91 -20.60 -3.67
C VAL A 175 8.81 -21.63 -3.53
N SER A 176 9.17 -22.88 -3.26
CA SER A 176 8.19 -23.98 -3.19
C SER A 176 8.59 -25.06 -2.20
N ASN A 177 7.58 -25.71 -1.59
CA ASN A 177 7.74 -26.98 -0.86
C ASN A 177 6.97 -28.12 -1.52
N ARG A 178 6.71 -28.04 -2.84
CA ARG A 178 5.88 -28.89 -3.66
C ARG A 178 4.39 -28.58 -3.57
N ASP A 179 3.79 -28.55 -2.37
CA ASP A 179 2.34 -28.34 -2.16
C ASP A 179 1.94 -26.87 -2.28
N ARG A 180 2.87 -25.96 -1.96
CA ARG A 180 2.67 -24.51 -2.10
C ARG A 180 3.84 -23.87 -2.83
N THR A 181 3.50 -23.00 -3.78
CA THR A 181 4.47 -22.28 -4.61
C THR A 181 4.14 -20.79 -4.60
N PHE A 182 5.15 -19.98 -4.30
CA PHE A 182 5.07 -18.51 -4.36
C PHE A 182 6.10 -17.97 -5.35
N TYR A 183 5.83 -16.80 -5.91
CA TYR A 183 6.76 -16.09 -6.77
C TYR A 183 6.74 -14.59 -6.52
N PHE A 184 7.84 -13.90 -6.78
CA PHE A 184 7.99 -12.46 -6.54
C PHE A 184 9.13 -11.87 -7.37
N ALA A 185 9.05 -10.56 -7.65
CA ALA A 185 10.07 -9.85 -8.43
C ALA A 185 11.34 -9.61 -7.61
N ASN A 186 12.48 -9.64 -8.28
CA ASN A 186 13.72 -9.12 -7.74
C ASN A 186 13.68 -7.59 -7.64
N ASN A 187 14.32 -7.02 -6.62
CA ASN A 187 14.43 -5.58 -6.41
C ASN A 187 15.73 -5.22 -5.68
N ASN A 188 16.09 -3.94 -5.70
CA ASN A 188 17.17 -3.39 -4.88
C ASN A 188 16.86 -3.52 -3.39
N ALA A 189 17.88 -3.49 -2.52
CA ALA A 189 17.76 -3.75 -1.08
C ALA A 189 16.66 -2.90 -0.39
N ARG A 190 16.53 -1.61 -0.76
CA ARG A 190 15.49 -0.71 -0.21
C ARG A 190 14.05 -1.18 -0.50
N HIS A 191 13.83 -1.99 -1.55
CA HIS A 191 12.53 -2.56 -1.93
C HIS A 191 12.49 -4.08 -1.76
N PHE A 192 13.55 -4.67 -1.20
CA PHE A 192 13.69 -6.11 -0.98
C PHE A 192 13.97 -6.41 0.50
N ALA A 193 13.82 -5.42 1.38
CA ALA A 193 13.92 -5.57 2.81
C ALA A 193 12.54 -5.82 3.41
N PHE A 194 12.49 -6.69 4.41
CA PHE A 194 11.31 -6.86 5.24
C PHE A 194 11.35 -5.82 6.35
N ASN A 195 10.46 -4.86 6.32
CA ASN A 195 10.27 -3.95 7.43
C ASN A 195 8.90 -4.19 8.11
N ALA A 196 8.73 -3.65 9.32
CA ALA A 196 7.53 -3.85 10.12
C ALA A 196 6.26 -3.22 9.49
N GLU A 197 6.41 -2.24 8.61
CA GLU A 197 5.32 -1.47 8.03
C GLU A 197 4.86 -2.02 6.68
N GLU A 198 5.78 -2.53 5.88
CA GLU A 198 5.44 -3.28 4.68
C GLU A 198 5.24 -4.74 5.07
N ARG A 199 3.99 -5.17 5.09
CA ARG A 199 3.61 -6.51 5.53
C ARG A 199 4.41 -7.61 4.84
N PHE A 200 4.84 -7.39 3.58
CA PHE A 200 5.64 -8.34 2.79
C PHE A 200 6.33 -7.67 1.60
N LEU A 201 7.42 -8.27 1.13
CA LEU A 201 7.68 -8.29 -0.30
C LEU A 201 6.40 -8.74 -1.00
N PRO A 202 5.98 -8.09 -2.12
CA PRO A 202 4.85 -8.54 -2.89
C PRO A 202 5.10 -9.98 -3.35
N VAL A 203 4.50 -10.94 -2.66
CA VAL A 203 4.62 -12.39 -2.92
C VAL A 203 3.29 -12.88 -3.42
N TYR A 204 3.29 -13.62 -4.49
CA TYR A 204 2.08 -14.04 -5.19
C TYR A 204 1.98 -15.56 -5.25
N GLU A 205 0.76 -16.07 -5.12
CA GLU A 205 0.36 -17.39 -5.60
C GLU A 205 -0.21 -17.23 -7.00
N PHE A 206 0.10 -18.16 -7.90
CA PHE A 206 -0.44 -18.14 -9.24
C PHE A 206 -1.91 -18.62 -9.23
N ALA A 207 -2.68 -18.14 -10.19
CA ALA A 207 -4.09 -18.54 -10.35
C ALA A 207 -4.42 -18.64 -11.85
N ASP A 208 -5.46 -19.42 -12.17
CA ASP A 208 -6.03 -19.47 -13.53
C ASP A 208 -6.94 -18.26 -13.83
N VAL A 209 -7.56 -18.29 -15.01
CA VAL A 209 -8.46 -17.21 -15.48
C VAL A 209 -9.71 -17.05 -14.61
N ASP A 210 -10.14 -18.11 -13.92
CA ASP A 210 -11.29 -18.11 -13.00
C ASP A 210 -10.89 -17.80 -11.55
N ASN A 211 -9.67 -17.32 -11.33
CA ASN A 211 -9.03 -16.99 -10.04
C ASN A 211 -8.82 -18.20 -9.12
N LYS A 212 -8.88 -19.43 -9.63
CA LYS A 212 -8.58 -20.64 -8.88
C LYS A 212 -7.07 -20.77 -8.69
N LYS A 213 -6.63 -20.93 -7.45
CA LYS A 213 -5.21 -21.02 -7.10
C LYS A 213 -4.55 -22.28 -7.70
N ILE A 214 -3.36 -22.08 -8.26
CA ILE A 214 -2.47 -23.13 -8.77
C ILE A 214 -1.25 -23.15 -7.85
N VAL A 215 -1.37 -23.91 -6.77
CA VAL A 215 -0.38 -23.89 -5.66
C VAL A 215 0.67 -24.99 -5.78
N HIS A 216 0.30 -26.16 -6.33
CA HIS A 216 1.21 -27.29 -6.46
C HIS A 216 2.29 -27.03 -7.51
N LEU A 217 3.56 -27.36 -7.21
CA LEU A 217 4.73 -27.04 -8.03
C LEU A 217 4.62 -27.58 -9.47
N ASP A 218 4.14 -28.81 -9.65
CA ASP A 218 4.04 -29.43 -10.98
C ASP A 218 3.02 -28.69 -11.85
N SER A 219 1.83 -28.37 -11.31
CA SER A 219 0.79 -27.61 -12.01
C SER A 219 1.23 -26.16 -12.27
N PHE A 220 1.96 -25.57 -11.32
CA PHE A 220 2.58 -24.25 -11.50
C PHE A 220 3.59 -24.27 -12.64
N ALA A 221 4.46 -25.28 -12.71
CA ALA A 221 5.43 -25.41 -13.80
C ALA A 221 4.73 -25.56 -15.16
N GLU A 222 3.69 -26.40 -15.24
CA GLU A 222 2.92 -26.63 -16.48
C GLU A 222 2.20 -25.37 -17.01
N THR A 223 1.90 -24.42 -16.15
CA THR A 223 1.14 -23.20 -16.51
C THR A 223 2.02 -21.97 -16.59
N PHE A 224 2.84 -21.70 -15.56
CA PHE A 224 3.63 -20.49 -15.43
C PHE A 224 5.01 -20.59 -16.09
N LEU A 225 5.70 -21.74 -15.98
CA LEU A 225 7.05 -21.94 -16.54
C LEU A 225 7.07 -22.37 -18.01
N VAL A 226 5.91 -22.45 -18.68
CA VAL A 226 5.87 -22.57 -20.14
C VAL A 226 6.60 -21.36 -20.75
N LYS A 227 7.50 -21.62 -21.72
CA LYS A 227 8.41 -20.61 -22.31
C LYS A 227 7.74 -19.31 -22.70
N CYS A 228 6.57 -19.39 -23.36
CA CYS A 228 5.82 -18.19 -23.77
C CYS A 228 5.23 -17.42 -22.57
N THR A 229 4.68 -18.13 -21.58
CA THR A 229 4.11 -17.51 -20.38
C THR A 229 5.20 -16.83 -19.56
N LEU A 230 6.32 -17.50 -19.29
CA LEU A 230 7.47 -16.92 -18.57
C LEU A 230 8.05 -15.71 -19.31
N GLY A 231 8.25 -15.85 -20.63
CA GLY A 231 8.77 -14.79 -21.46
C GLY A 231 7.88 -13.54 -21.44
N GLN A 232 6.56 -13.73 -21.62
CA GLN A 232 5.58 -12.64 -21.54
C GLN A 232 5.54 -12.00 -20.13
N THR A 233 5.61 -12.82 -19.07
CA THR A 233 5.64 -12.32 -17.69
C THR A 233 6.81 -11.36 -17.49
N ILE A 234 8.02 -11.77 -17.89
CA ILE A 234 9.23 -10.93 -17.74
C ILE A 234 9.15 -9.68 -18.63
N SER A 235 8.73 -9.79 -19.89
CA SER A 235 8.81 -8.67 -20.84
C SER A 235 7.62 -7.73 -20.81
N ARG A 236 6.41 -8.25 -20.56
CA ARG A 236 5.16 -7.49 -20.70
C ARG A 236 4.48 -7.19 -19.37
N TYR A 237 4.47 -8.13 -18.42
CA TYR A 237 3.66 -8.05 -17.19
C TYR A 237 4.47 -7.71 -15.94
N MET A 238 5.75 -7.47 -16.09
CA MET A 238 6.60 -6.85 -15.09
C MET A 238 6.81 -5.38 -15.48
N VAL A 239 6.43 -4.46 -14.59
CA VAL A 239 6.48 -3.01 -14.82
C VAL A 239 7.71 -2.42 -14.13
N LEU A 240 8.51 -1.64 -14.87
CA LEU A 240 9.66 -0.94 -14.33
C LEU A 240 9.24 0.47 -13.91
N ILE A 241 9.22 0.73 -12.61
CA ILE A 241 8.87 2.04 -12.04
C ILE A 241 10.16 2.87 -11.93
N ALA A 242 10.37 3.80 -12.87
CA ALA A 242 11.60 4.59 -12.95
C ALA A 242 11.77 5.53 -11.75
N SER A 243 10.70 6.19 -11.31
CA SER A 243 10.70 7.11 -10.15
C SER A 243 11.12 6.45 -8.82
N GLU A 244 10.80 5.15 -8.63
CA GLU A 244 11.14 4.38 -7.44
C GLU A 244 12.32 3.43 -7.65
N GLN A 245 12.84 3.29 -8.87
CA GLN A 245 13.84 2.27 -9.24
C GLN A 245 13.40 0.86 -8.81
N LYS A 246 12.14 0.50 -9.12
CA LYS A 246 11.46 -0.70 -8.63
C LYS A 246 10.88 -1.54 -9.75
N LEU A 247 10.98 -2.86 -9.62
CA LEU A 247 10.28 -3.82 -10.46
C LEU A 247 8.96 -4.20 -9.79
N LEU A 248 7.85 -3.97 -10.48
CA LEU A 248 6.51 -4.33 -10.03
C LEU A 248 5.95 -5.46 -10.91
N MET A 249 5.57 -6.58 -10.29
CA MET A 249 4.92 -7.69 -10.98
C MET A 249 3.41 -7.53 -10.95
N MET A 250 2.76 -7.72 -12.08
CA MET A 250 1.29 -7.79 -12.16
C MET A 250 0.77 -9.10 -11.59
N ARG A 251 -0.37 -9.03 -10.91
CA ARG A 251 -1.07 -10.21 -10.37
C ARG A 251 -1.79 -10.99 -11.48
N PRO A 252 -2.05 -12.31 -11.32
CA PRO A 252 -2.66 -13.13 -12.36
C PRO A 252 -3.95 -12.55 -12.95
N TYR A 253 -4.90 -12.13 -12.10
CA TYR A 253 -6.16 -11.55 -12.57
C TYR A 253 -5.96 -10.24 -13.37
N GLN A 254 -4.94 -9.44 -13.04
CA GLN A 254 -4.59 -8.23 -13.82
C GLN A 254 -4.05 -8.60 -15.19
N VAL A 255 -3.20 -9.63 -15.26
CA VAL A 255 -2.64 -10.16 -16.52
C VAL A 255 -3.75 -10.68 -17.44
N TYR A 256 -4.69 -11.47 -16.89
CA TYR A 256 -5.81 -12.00 -17.66
C TYR A 256 -6.74 -10.90 -18.17
N ALA A 257 -7.04 -9.89 -17.35
CA ALA A 257 -7.85 -8.75 -17.79
C ALA A 257 -7.17 -7.95 -18.92
N VAL A 258 -5.87 -7.67 -18.80
CA VAL A 258 -5.10 -6.99 -19.87
C VAL A 258 -5.10 -7.83 -21.15
N LYS A 259 -4.85 -9.13 -21.02
CA LYS A 259 -4.84 -10.06 -22.15
C LYS A 259 -6.20 -10.10 -22.84
N ALA A 260 -7.29 -10.19 -22.10
CA ALA A 260 -8.65 -10.21 -22.66
C ALA A 260 -8.98 -8.93 -23.45
N ILE A 261 -8.53 -7.73 -22.96
CA ILE A 261 -8.69 -6.46 -23.68
C ILE A 261 -7.87 -6.47 -24.99
N VAL A 262 -6.59 -6.87 -24.92
CA VAL A 262 -5.69 -6.89 -26.09
C VAL A 262 -6.20 -7.90 -27.13
N ASP A 263 -6.64 -9.09 -26.69
CA ASP A 263 -7.19 -10.14 -27.58
C ASP A 263 -8.53 -9.68 -28.21
N SER A 264 -9.42 -9.02 -27.45
CA SER A 264 -10.67 -8.46 -27.98
C SER A 264 -10.41 -7.43 -29.09
N ILE A 265 -9.36 -6.59 -28.93
CA ILE A 265 -8.96 -5.64 -29.98
C ILE A 265 -8.35 -6.35 -31.18
N ALA A 266 -7.46 -7.32 -30.96
CA ALA A 266 -6.80 -8.04 -32.07
C ALA A 266 -7.79 -8.84 -32.92
N GLN A 267 -8.84 -9.38 -32.31
CA GLN A 267 -9.88 -10.20 -32.97
C GLN A 267 -11.10 -9.37 -33.39
N ASP A 268 -11.15 -8.08 -33.10
CA ASP A 268 -12.29 -7.17 -33.33
C ASP A 268 -13.62 -7.69 -32.75
N CYS A 269 -13.57 -8.22 -31.50
CA CYS A 269 -14.71 -8.82 -30.80
C CYS A 269 -15.72 -7.82 -30.23
N GLY A 270 -15.57 -6.52 -30.52
CA GLY A 270 -16.45 -5.45 -30.01
C GLY A 270 -15.98 -4.89 -28.66
N ASN A 271 -16.93 -4.39 -27.86
CA ASN A 271 -16.68 -3.74 -26.59
C ASN A 271 -16.61 -4.76 -25.45
N GLY A 272 -16.04 -4.33 -24.30
CA GLY A 272 -16.00 -5.20 -23.14
C GLY A 272 -15.88 -4.45 -21.80
N TYR A 273 -16.16 -5.13 -20.69
CA TYR A 273 -15.88 -4.57 -19.36
C TYR A 273 -15.15 -5.58 -18.46
N VAL A 274 -14.38 -5.02 -17.54
CA VAL A 274 -13.62 -5.73 -16.51
C VAL A 274 -14.28 -5.43 -15.16
N TRP A 275 -14.78 -6.47 -14.52
CA TRP A 275 -15.33 -6.37 -13.17
C TRP A 275 -14.25 -6.69 -12.14
N HIS A 276 -13.51 -5.67 -11.74
CA HIS A 276 -12.48 -5.75 -10.71
C HIS A 276 -12.83 -4.86 -9.52
N THR A 277 -12.87 -5.45 -8.32
CA THR A 277 -13.25 -4.73 -7.09
C THR A 277 -12.34 -3.53 -6.81
N THR A 278 -12.80 -2.64 -5.97
CA THR A 278 -12.00 -1.51 -5.47
C THR A 278 -10.79 -2.05 -4.70
N GLY A 279 -9.59 -1.50 -4.95
CA GLY A 279 -8.34 -1.97 -4.34
C GLY A 279 -7.63 -3.11 -5.08
N SER A 280 -8.17 -3.58 -6.20
CA SER A 280 -7.54 -4.59 -7.06
C SER A 280 -6.39 -4.05 -7.93
N GLY A 281 -6.10 -2.73 -7.90
CA GLY A 281 -5.08 -2.10 -8.76
C GLY A 281 -5.55 -1.91 -10.20
N LYS A 282 -6.82 -1.48 -10.40
CA LYS A 282 -7.39 -1.17 -11.72
C LYS A 282 -6.53 -0.21 -12.53
N THR A 283 -5.94 0.82 -11.90
CA THR A 283 -5.07 1.81 -12.55
C THR A 283 -3.85 1.17 -13.20
N LEU A 284 -3.18 0.24 -12.52
CA LEU A 284 -2.05 -0.51 -13.11
C LEU A 284 -2.50 -1.39 -14.27
N THR A 285 -3.67 -2.04 -14.15
CA THR A 285 -4.24 -2.90 -15.20
C THR A 285 -4.56 -2.08 -16.45
N SER A 286 -5.21 -0.93 -16.30
CA SER A 286 -5.57 -0.03 -17.40
C SER A 286 -4.35 0.65 -18.03
N PHE A 287 -3.35 1.08 -17.21
CA PHE A 287 -2.07 1.56 -17.71
C PHE A 287 -1.41 0.51 -18.61
N LYS A 288 -1.35 -0.74 -18.15
CA LYS A 288 -0.69 -1.79 -18.92
C LYS A 288 -1.45 -2.14 -20.21
N ALA A 289 -2.76 -2.18 -20.17
CA ALA A 289 -3.58 -2.32 -21.38
C ALA A 289 -3.29 -1.18 -22.37
N SER A 290 -3.31 0.09 -21.91
CA SER A 290 -3.02 1.27 -22.74
C SER A 290 -1.63 1.21 -23.38
N THR A 291 -0.59 0.83 -22.62
CA THR A 291 0.80 0.76 -23.15
C THR A 291 0.97 -0.36 -24.16
N LEU A 292 0.31 -1.53 -23.98
CA LEU A 292 0.35 -2.59 -24.98
C LEU A 292 -0.43 -2.22 -26.24
N LEU A 293 -1.49 -1.43 -26.13
CA LEU A 293 -2.24 -0.90 -27.27
C LEU A 293 -1.49 0.22 -27.99
N LYS A 294 -0.63 0.98 -27.30
CA LYS A 294 0.26 1.97 -27.91
C LYS A 294 1.13 1.38 -29.00
N ASP A 295 1.61 0.16 -28.81
CA ASP A 295 2.47 -0.54 -29.78
C ASP A 295 1.68 -1.27 -30.89
N ASN A 296 0.35 -1.28 -30.82
CA ASN A 296 -0.49 -1.88 -31.86
C ASN A 296 -0.60 -0.93 -33.07
N PRO A 297 -0.15 -1.36 -34.29
CA PRO A 297 -0.21 -0.51 -35.49
C PRO A 297 -1.64 -0.24 -35.96
N ASP A 298 -2.61 -1.12 -35.63
CA ASP A 298 -4.01 -0.98 -36.05
C ASP A 298 -4.80 0.03 -35.20
N ILE A 299 -4.25 0.48 -34.07
CA ILE A 299 -4.87 1.45 -33.17
C ILE A 299 -4.23 2.82 -33.35
N GLU A 300 -5.01 3.80 -33.73
CA GLU A 300 -4.55 5.17 -33.93
C GLU A 300 -4.28 5.88 -32.60
N LYS A 301 -5.25 5.82 -31.69
CA LYS A 301 -5.21 6.42 -30.35
C LYS A 301 -5.77 5.48 -29.31
N CYS A 302 -5.21 5.54 -28.09
CA CYS A 302 -5.77 4.93 -26.89
C CYS A 302 -6.10 6.03 -25.88
N LEU A 303 -7.37 6.20 -25.56
CA LEU A 303 -7.82 7.19 -24.60
C LEU A 303 -8.18 6.50 -23.28
N PHE A 304 -7.54 6.92 -22.20
CA PHE A 304 -7.97 6.59 -20.85
C PHE A 304 -8.88 7.71 -20.35
N VAL A 305 -10.14 7.37 -20.15
CA VAL A 305 -11.21 8.33 -19.81
C VAL A 305 -11.60 8.16 -18.35
N VAL A 306 -11.40 9.20 -17.57
CA VAL A 306 -11.79 9.28 -16.16
C VAL A 306 -13.01 10.16 -15.97
N ASP A 307 -13.73 9.91 -14.88
CA ASP A 307 -14.97 10.61 -14.57
C ASP A 307 -14.71 12.00 -13.95
N ARG A 308 -13.68 12.16 -13.10
CA ARG A 308 -13.42 13.38 -12.33
C ARG A 308 -12.05 14.00 -12.60
N LYS A 309 -11.95 15.32 -12.43
CA LYS A 309 -10.70 16.09 -12.52
C LYS A 309 -9.66 15.62 -11.47
N ASP A 310 -10.10 15.28 -10.27
CA ASP A 310 -9.22 14.73 -9.21
C ASP A 310 -8.66 13.36 -9.60
N LEU A 311 -9.51 12.50 -10.18
CA LEU A 311 -9.09 11.21 -10.70
C LEU A 311 -8.17 11.35 -11.92
N ASP A 312 -8.41 12.37 -12.79
CA ASP A 312 -7.52 12.71 -13.91
C ASP A 312 -6.10 13.00 -13.41
N ARG A 313 -5.96 13.85 -12.38
CA ARG A 313 -4.65 14.14 -11.77
C ARG A 313 -4.02 12.91 -11.13
N GLN A 314 -4.75 12.19 -10.26
CA GLN A 314 -4.23 10.98 -9.61
C GLN A 314 -3.83 9.91 -10.63
N THR A 315 -4.63 9.70 -11.64
CA THR A 315 -4.34 8.72 -12.71
C THR A 315 -3.10 9.13 -13.50
N ARG A 316 -2.95 10.42 -13.82
CA ARG A 316 -1.75 10.92 -14.53
C ARG A 316 -0.49 10.78 -13.67
N GLU A 317 -0.56 11.13 -12.39
CA GLU A 317 0.54 10.93 -11.44
C GLU A 317 0.93 9.44 -11.36
N GLU A 318 -0.04 8.53 -11.23
CA GLU A 318 0.21 7.09 -11.23
C GLU A 318 0.75 6.58 -12.57
N PHE A 319 0.22 7.03 -13.72
CA PHE A 319 0.73 6.63 -15.03
C PHE A 319 2.15 7.13 -15.25
N ASN A 320 2.45 8.38 -14.87
CA ASN A 320 3.80 8.94 -14.95
C ASN A 320 4.76 8.30 -13.93
N LYS A 321 4.26 7.81 -12.80
CA LYS A 321 5.03 6.99 -11.86
C LYS A 321 5.44 5.65 -12.47
N PHE A 322 4.53 4.99 -13.20
CA PHE A 322 4.83 3.73 -13.90
C PHE A 322 5.76 3.94 -15.09
N GLN A 323 5.59 5.03 -15.83
CA GLN A 323 6.46 5.43 -16.95
C GLN A 323 6.52 6.95 -17.04
N GLU A 324 7.67 7.54 -16.73
CA GLU A 324 7.88 8.99 -16.75
C GLU A 324 7.54 9.61 -18.11
N GLY A 325 6.78 10.72 -18.11
CA GLY A 325 6.39 11.43 -19.31
C GLY A 325 5.42 10.67 -20.24
N CYS A 326 4.83 9.55 -19.79
CA CYS A 326 3.89 8.79 -20.65
C CYS A 326 2.57 9.54 -20.88
N VAL A 327 2.21 10.47 -20.00
CA VAL A 327 0.99 11.28 -20.10
C VAL A 327 1.25 12.72 -19.67
N GLU A 328 0.96 13.66 -20.57
CA GLU A 328 0.99 15.10 -20.28
C GLU A 328 -0.38 15.63 -19.82
N GLU A 329 -0.38 16.77 -19.15
CA GLU A 329 -1.59 17.43 -18.72
C GLU A 329 -2.36 18.04 -19.89
N ASN A 330 -3.66 17.71 -19.98
CA ASN A 330 -4.59 18.39 -20.87
C ASN A 330 -5.23 19.55 -20.11
N THR A 331 -4.60 20.73 -20.12
CA THR A 331 -5.08 21.91 -19.38
C THR A 331 -6.46 22.36 -19.84
N ASN A 332 -6.79 22.17 -21.12
CA ASN A 332 -8.07 22.57 -21.71
C ASN A 332 -8.48 21.69 -22.90
N THR A 333 -9.71 21.88 -23.40
CA THR A 333 -10.26 21.16 -24.56
C THR A 333 -9.42 21.34 -25.84
N ALA A 334 -8.84 22.52 -26.05
CA ALA A 334 -7.99 22.79 -27.24
C ALA A 334 -6.70 21.97 -27.20
N SER A 335 -6.07 21.86 -26.03
CA SER A 335 -4.89 21.00 -25.83
C SER A 335 -5.22 19.52 -26.10
N LEU A 336 -6.36 19.03 -25.58
CA LEU A 336 -6.83 17.67 -25.84
C LEU A 336 -7.03 17.42 -27.35
N VAL A 337 -7.73 18.32 -28.04
CA VAL A 337 -8.00 18.17 -29.49
C VAL A 337 -6.70 18.21 -30.30
N ARG A 338 -5.76 19.12 -29.97
CA ARG A 338 -4.43 19.18 -30.63
C ARG A 338 -3.68 17.83 -30.51
N ARG A 339 -3.67 17.22 -29.32
CA ARG A 339 -3.02 15.94 -29.09
C ARG A 339 -3.73 14.77 -29.76
N LEU A 340 -5.05 14.80 -29.84
CA LEU A 340 -5.84 13.79 -30.53
C LEU A 340 -5.50 13.74 -32.02
N VAL A 341 -5.29 14.88 -32.67
CA VAL A 341 -4.94 14.97 -34.11
C VAL A 341 -3.43 14.93 -34.38
N SER A 342 -2.58 14.88 -33.36
CA SER A 342 -1.12 14.79 -33.48
C SER A 342 -0.70 13.40 -33.95
N ASP A 343 0.28 13.32 -34.86
CA ASP A 343 0.90 12.05 -35.30
C ASP A 343 2.07 11.63 -34.38
N ASP A 344 2.36 12.41 -33.33
CA ASP A 344 3.45 12.09 -32.41
C ASP A 344 3.13 10.79 -31.64
N TYR A 345 4.11 9.89 -31.60
CA TYR A 345 4.02 8.64 -30.84
C TYR A 345 3.78 8.89 -29.34
N ALA A 346 4.29 9.99 -28.77
CA ALA A 346 4.02 10.37 -27.39
C ALA A 346 2.52 10.60 -27.14
N ASP A 347 1.78 11.14 -28.13
CA ASP A 347 0.35 11.42 -28.08
C ASP A 347 -0.53 10.22 -28.45
N LYS A 348 0.03 9.00 -28.56
CA LYS A 348 -0.76 7.80 -28.87
C LYS A 348 -1.60 7.32 -27.67
N VAL A 349 -1.16 7.59 -26.42
CA VAL A 349 -1.93 7.37 -25.20
C VAL A 349 -2.26 8.71 -24.55
N ILE A 350 -3.55 8.96 -24.31
CA ILE A 350 -4.03 10.23 -23.76
C ILE A 350 -4.95 9.93 -22.57
N VAL A 351 -4.70 10.58 -21.42
CA VAL A 351 -5.62 10.59 -20.29
C VAL A 351 -6.46 11.86 -20.36
N CYS A 352 -7.76 11.75 -20.22
CA CYS A 352 -8.68 12.88 -20.21
C CYS A 352 -9.94 12.61 -19.41
N THR A 353 -10.64 13.67 -19.02
CA THR A 353 -11.98 13.54 -18.43
C THR A 353 -13.04 13.37 -19.52
N ILE A 354 -14.13 12.65 -19.18
CA ILE A 354 -15.24 12.42 -20.10
C ILE A 354 -15.91 13.74 -20.52
N GLN A 355 -15.94 14.73 -19.61
CA GLN A 355 -16.52 16.05 -19.85
C GLN A 355 -15.72 16.84 -20.91
N LYS A 356 -14.37 16.83 -20.84
CA LYS A 356 -13.53 17.50 -21.86
C LYS A 356 -13.76 16.91 -23.25
N LEU A 357 -13.90 15.59 -23.32
CA LEU A 357 -14.21 14.90 -24.57
C LEU A 357 -15.61 15.22 -25.06
N GLY A 358 -16.61 15.18 -24.18
CA GLY A 358 -18.01 15.58 -24.50
C GLY A 358 -18.10 17.01 -25.01
N LEU A 359 -17.42 17.98 -24.37
CA LEU A 359 -17.37 19.39 -24.84
C LEU A 359 -16.69 19.56 -26.22
N ALA A 360 -15.73 18.70 -26.55
CA ALA A 360 -15.10 18.70 -27.87
C ALA A 360 -16.08 18.22 -28.97
N LEU A 361 -16.90 17.21 -28.65
CA LEU A 361 -17.83 16.58 -29.58
C LEU A 361 -19.16 17.32 -29.72
N ASP A 362 -19.58 18.11 -28.70
CA ASP A 362 -20.83 18.89 -28.71
C ASP A 362 -20.67 20.18 -29.50
N GLU A 363 -21.28 20.23 -30.69
CA GLU A 363 -21.32 21.45 -31.56
C GLU A 363 -21.98 22.66 -30.89
N ASN A 364 -22.89 22.42 -29.95
CA ASN A 364 -23.61 23.45 -29.23
C ASN A 364 -22.87 24.01 -28.03
N SER A 365 -21.74 23.38 -27.64
CA SER A 365 -20.92 23.86 -26.54
C SER A 365 -20.49 25.31 -26.74
N LYS A 366 -20.40 26.07 -25.67
CA LYS A 366 -19.92 27.47 -25.70
C LYS A 366 -18.56 27.59 -26.36
N ARG A 367 -17.70 26.59 -26.17
CA ARG A 367 -16.34 26.56 -26.73
C ARG A 367 -16.31 26.33 -28.23
N ASN A 368 -17.13 25.42 -28.76
CA ASN A 368 -17.29 25.23 -30.21
C ASN A 368 -17.91 26.44 -30.89
N LYS A 369 -18.94 27.07 -30.28
CA LYS A 369 -19.51 28.33 -30.76
C LYS A 369 -18.50 29.48 -30.76
N GLN A 370 -17.61 29.54 -29.75
CA GLN A 370 -16.56 30.57 -29.72
C GLN A 370 -15.52 30.35 -30.82
N GLN A 371 -15.07 29.09 -31.04
CA GLN A 371 -14.16 28.79 -32.17
C GLN A 371 -14.75 29.24 -33.53
N LYS A 372 -16.02 28.93 -33.78
CA LYS A 372 -16.70 29.36 -34.99
C LYS A 372 -16.82 30.90 -35.11
N LYS A 373 -17.10 31.62 -34.01
CA LYS A 373 -17.08 33.09 -33.98
C LYS A 373 -15.72 33.69 -34.29
N ASP A 374 -14.65 33.04 -33.85
CA ASP A 374 -13.25 33.44 -34.08
C ASP A 374 -12.76 33.05 -35.49
N GLY A 375 -13.64 32.56 -36.39
CA GLY A 375 -13.32 32.13 -37.74
C GLY A 375 -12.50 30.86 -37.84
N LYS A 376 -12.41 30.06 -36.74
CA LYS A 376 -11.69 28.80 -36.68
C LYS A 376 -12.65 27.62 -36.83
N LYS A 377 -12.11 26.46 -37.24
CA LYS A 377 -12.85 25.19 -37.25
C LYS A 377 -13.27 24.84 -35.82
N SER A 378 -14.50 24.35 -35.63
CA SER A 378 -14.92 23.79 -34.35
C SER A 378 -14.05 22.62 -33.95
N PHE A 379 -13.98 22.27 -32.66
CA PHE A 379 -13.22 21.13 -32.19
C PHE A 379 -13.69 19.81 -32.82
N LYS A 380 -15.00 19.65 -33.01
CA LYS A 380 -15.56 18.49 -33.71
C LYS A 380 -15.07 18.39 -35.16
N GLU A 381 -15.08 19.51 -35.90
CA GLU A 381 -14.52 19.54 -37.27
C GLU A 381 -13.01 19.28 -37.34
N GLN A 382 -12.25 19.65 -36.29
CA GLN A 382 -10.81 19.34 -36.19
C GLN A 382 -10.58 17.84 -35.97
N LEU A 383 -11.49 17.15 -35.27
CA LEU A 383 -11.42 15.72 -34.99
C LEU A 383 -11.91 14.82 -36.15
N GLU A 384 -12.53 15.38 -37.21
CA GLU A 384 -13.08 14.63 -38.34
C GLU A 384 -12.08 13.63 -38.97
N PRO A 385 -10.75 13.92 -39.08
CA PRO A 385 -9.77 12.95 -39.59
C PRO A 385 -9.66 11.66 -38.76
N LEU A 386 -10.05 11.68 -37.48
CA LEU A 386 -10.01 10.51 -36.61
C LEU A 386 -11.29 9.67 -36.66
N ARG A 387 -12.37 10.18 -37.27
CA ARG A 387 -13.69 9.54 -37.23
C ARG A 387 -13.68 8.10 -37.76
N GLU A 388 -13.00 7.84 -38.83
CA GLU A 388 -12.89 6.52 -39.47
C GLU A 388 -11.70 5.69 -38.98
N LYS A 389 -10.92 6.22 -38.04
CA LYS A 389 -9.77 5.52 -37.46
C LYS A 389 -10.22 4.61 -36.33
N ARG A 390 -9.45 3.53 -36.09
CA ARG A 390 -9.68 2.67 -34.89
C ARG A 390 -9.10 3.36 -33.67
N VAL A 391 -9.96 3.66 -32.71
CA VAL A 391 -9.60 4.27 -31.43
C VAL A 391 -10.07 3.37 -30.30
N ALA A 392 -9.20 3.10 -29.33
CA ALA A 392 -9.55 2.37 -28.13
C ALA A 392 -9.85 3.35 -26.97
N PHE A 393 -10.98 3.17 -26.32
CA PHE A 393 -11.37 3.92 -25.14
C PHE A 393 -11.37 3.00 -23.92
N ILE A 394 -10.66 3.39 -22.86
CA ILE A 394 -10.65 2.71 -21.58
C ILE A 394 -11.29 3.63 -20.55
N PHE A 395 -12.42 3.23 -19.97
CA PHE A 395 -13.18 4.00 -18.98
C PHE A 395 -12.95 3.46 -17.58
N ASP A 396 -12.53 4.33 -16.67
CA ASP A 396 -12.50 3.98 -15.24
C ASP A 396 -13.84 4.30 -14.57
N GLU A 397 -14.22 3.51 -13.55
CA GLU A 397 -15.47 3.58 -12.79
C GLU A 397 -16.73 3.72 -13.70
N CYS A 398 -16.80 2.87 -14.72
CA CYS A 398 -17.76 2.94 -15.82
C CYS A 398 -19.26 2.72 -15.44
N HIS A 399 -19.55 2.48 -14.15
CA HIS A 399 -20.91 2.30 -13.62
C HIS A 399 -21.68 3.62 -13.40
N ARG A 400 -21.06 4.79 -13.57
CA ARG A 400 -21.69 6.07 -13.25
C ARG A 400 -22.69 6.52 -14.32
N SER A 401 -23.78 7.13 -13.87
CA SER A 401 -24.95 7.48 -14.70
C SER A 401 -24.67 8.46 -15.86
N GLN A 402 -23.61 9.27 -15.76
CA GLN A 402 -23.22 10.24 -16.79
C GLN A 402 -22.65 9.62 -18.07
N PHE A 403 -22.31 8.31 -18.02
CA PHE A 403 -21.80 7.60 -19.18
C PHE A 403 -22.81 7.48 -20.33
N GLY A 404 -24.12 7.54 -20.05
CA GLY A 404 -25.16 7.30 -21.06
C GLY A 404 -25.13 8.24 -22.26
N GLU A 405 -25.11 9.56 -22.05
CA GLU A 405 -25.16 10.58 -23.15
C GLU A 405 -23.79 10.76 -23.81
N ASN A 406 -22.72 10.90 -23.01
CA ASN A 406 -21.37 11.04 -23.54
C ASN A 406 -20.89 9.77 -24.26
N HIS A 407 -21.25 8.59 -23.76
CA HIS A 407 -20.99 7.31 -24.41
C HIS A 407 -21.68 7.21 -25.78
N LYS A 408 -22.93 7.67 -25.88
CA LYS A 408 -23.65 7.74 -27.15
C LYS A 408 -22.97 8.70 -28.13
N ALA A 409 -22.59 9.91 -27.70
CA ALA A 409 -21.88 10.88 -28.51
C ALA A 409 -20.51 10.34 -29.02
N ILE A 410 -19.77 9.61 -28.17
CA ILE A 410 -18.50 8.97 -28.54
C ILE A 410 -18.74 7.91 -29.62
N LYS A 411 -19.73 7.02 -29.45
CA LYS A 411 -20.07 5.98 -30.44
C LYS A 411 -20.56 6.57 -31.77
N GLU A 412 -21.34 7.61 -31.72
CA GLU A 412 -21.85 8.29 -32.94
C GLU A 412 -20.71 8.96 -33.72
N PHE A 413 -19.73 9.54 -32.99
CA PHE A 413 -18.63 10.24 -33.67
C PHE A 413 -17.51 9.28 -34.10
N PHE A 414 -17.20 8.23 -33.32
CA PHE A 414 -16.16 7.23 -33.59
C PHE A 414 -16.79 5.85 -33.87
N PRO A 415 -17.32 5.60 -35.05
CA PRO A 415 -18.06 4.34 -35.36
C PRO A 415 -17.19 3.08 -35.27
N ARG A 416 -15.87 3.23 -35.45
CA ARG A 416 -14.89 2.14 -35.35
C ARG A 416 -14.20 2.02 -33.99
N ALA A 417 -14.66 2.79 -32.98
CA ALA A 417 -14.09 2.71 -31.65
C ALA A 417 -14.51 1.45 -30.91
N GLN A 418 -13.56 0.90 -30.12
CA GLN A 418 -13.82 -0.14 -29.14
C GLN A 418 -13.74 0.45 -27.73
N LEU A 419 -14.71 0.11 -26.91
CA LEU A 419 -14.93 0.71 -25.59
C LEU A 419 -14.71 -0.36 -24.52
N PHE A 420 -13.85 -0.09 -23.55
CA PHE A 420 -13.53 -0.99 -22.45
C PHE A 420 -13.80 -0.29 -21.11
N GLY A 421 -14.68 -0.90 -20.28
CA GLY A 421 -15.04 -0.36 -18.98
C GLY A 421 -14.36 -1.09 -17.83
N PHE A 422 -13.84 -0.35 -16.85
CA PHE A 422 -13.39 -0.88 -15.56
C PHE A 422 -14.35 -0.48 -14.47
N THR A 423 -14.82 -1.42 -13.65
CA THR A 423 -15.69 -1.12 -12.51
C THR A 423 -15.54 -2.17 -11.40
N GLY A 424 -15.65 -1.72 -10.14
CA GLY A 424 -15.77 -2.61 -8.97
C GLY A 424 -17.21 -3.02 -8.67
N THR A 425 -18.18 -2.27 -9.20
CA THR A 425 -19.60 -2.38 -8.88
C THR A 425 -20.44 -2.21 -10.15
N PRO A 426 -20.52 -3.25 -11.02
CA PRO A 426 -21.34 -3.17 -12.24
C PRO A 426 -22.80 -2.85 -11.96
N ILE A 427 -23.46 -2.21 -12.92
CA ILE A 427 -24.90 -2.01 -12.91
C ILE A 427 -25.55 -3.23 -13.57
N PHE A 428 -26.37 -3.94 -12.81
CA PHE A 428 -27.23 -5.03 -13.23
C PHE A 428 -28.69 -4.57 -13.21
N ASP A 429 -29.62 -5.37 -13.72
CA ASP A 429 -31.06 -5.04 -13.69
C ASP A 429 -31.59 -4.76 -12.29
N GLN A 430 -31.05 -5.46 -11.28
CA GLN A 430 -31.48 -5.35 -9.88
C GLN A 430 -31.05 -4.03 -9.21
N ASN A 431 -30.00 -3.38 -9.67
CA ASN A 431 -29.50 -2.12 -9.13
C ASN A 431 -29.53 -0.96 -10.12
N ALA A 432 -30.15 -1.14 -11.29
CA ALA A 432 -30.38 -0.09 -12.25
C ALA A 432 -31.41 0.92 -11.70
N ALA A 433 -31.12 2.21 -11.86
CA ALA A 433 -32.09 3.25 -11.51
C ALA A 433 -33.24 3.27 -12.54
N HIS A 434 -34.49 3.43 -12.04
CA HIS A 434 -35.66 3.61 -12.89
C HIS A 434 -36.03 5.10 -12.94
N GLN A 435 -35.99 5.70 -14.11
CA GLN A 435 -36.57 7.04 -14.33
C GLN A 435 -37.98 6.92 -14.86
N LYS A 436 -38.92 7.71 -14.30
CA LYS A 436 -40.27 7.91 -14.89
C LYS A 436 -40.14 8.86 -16.06
N ILE A 437 -40.36 8.37 -17.27
CA ILE A 437 -40.52 9.20 -18.46
C ILE A 437 -41.96 8.98 -18.91
N GLU A 438 -42.78 10.05 -18.89
CA GLU A 438 -44.18 10.09 -19.37
C GLU A 438 -45.04 8.89 -18.91
N ASP A 439 -45.12 8.69 -17.57
CA ASP A 439 -45.86 7.59 -16.91
C ASP A 439 -45.38 6.15 -17.21
N THR A 440 -44.33 5.97 -18.00
CA THR A 440 -43.65 4.68 -18.20
C THR A 440 -42.34 4.64 -17.42
N GLN A 441 -42.10 3.58 -16.65
CA GLN A 441 -40.80 3.34 -16.03
C GLN A 441 -39.80 2.87 -17.09
N ALA A 442 -38.84 3.74 -17.43
CA ALA A 442 -37.69 3.33 -18.24
C ALA A 442 -36.50 2.96 -17.32
N SER A 443 -35.98 1.77 -17.48
CA SER A 443 -34.73 1.34 -16.78
C SER A 443 -33.52 2.03 -17.41
N MET A 444 -32.60 2.53 -16.59
CA MET A 444 -31.26 2.90 -17.08
C MET A 444 -30.52 1.67 -17.58
N LYS A 445 -29.70 1.84 -18.63
CA LYS A 445 -28.92 0.75 -19.21
C LYS A 445 -27.99 0.11 -18.20
N THR A 446 -27.89 -1.21 -18.25
CA THR A 446 -26.90 -1.99 -17.48
C THR A 446 -25.49 -1.78 -18.01
N THR A 447 -24.48 -2.20 -17.23
CA THR A 447 -23.08 -2.20 -17.70
C THR A 447 -22.90 -3.08 -18.95
N GLU A 448 -23.63 -4.18 -19.02
CA GLU A 448 -23.61 -5.10 -20.17
C GLU A 448 -24.28 -4.49 -21.43
N ASP A 449 -25.36 -3.72 -21.29
CA ASP A 449 -25.96 -2.98 -22.41
C ASP A 449 -24.99 -1.97 -23.05
N LEU A 450 -24.10 -1.38 -22.24
CA LEU A 450 -23.13 -0.37 -22.68
C LEU A 450 -21.85 -1.00 -23.28
N PHE A 451 -21.32 -2.04 -22.65
CA PHE A 451 -20.03 -2.64 -22.97
C PHE A 451 -20.12 -4.05 -23.57
N GLN A 452 -21.30 -4.60 -23.77
CA GLN A 452 -21.62 -5.85 -24.47
C GLN A 452 -21.19 -7.11 -23.69
N GLN A 453 -19.91 -7.32 -23.42
CA GLN A 453 -19.41 -8.56 -22.82
C GLN A 453 -18.53 -8.33 -21.59
N ARG A 454 -18.62 -9.23 -20.64
CA ARG A 454 -17.74 -9.28 -19.47
C ARG A 454 -16.45 -10.02 -19.84
N LEU A 455 -15.33 -9.31 -19.84
CA LEU A 455 -14.03 -9.85 -20.24
C LEU A 455 -13.33 -10.63 -19.11
N HIS A 456 -13.41 -10.11 -17.88
CA HIS A 456 -12.80 -10.73 -16.72
C HIS A 456 -13.51 -10.32 -15.44
N THR A 457 -13.47 -11.19 -14.41
CA THR A 457 -14.11 -10.97 -13.10
C THR A 457 -13.14 -11.21 -11.97
N TYR A 458 -12.98 -10.22 -11.09
CA TYR A 458 -12.26 -10.33 -9.82
C TYR A 458 -13.03 -9.55 -8.76
N THR A 459 -13.94 -10.25 -8.08
CA THR A 459 -14.86 -9.65 -7.12
C THR A 459 -14.20 -9.36 -5.77
N ILE A 460 -14.92 -8.67 -4.89
CA ILE A 460 -14.47 -8.43 -3.53
C ILE A 460 -14.31 -9.75 -2.75
N THR A 461 -15.08 -10.79 -3.07
CA THR A 461 -14.93 -12.14 -2.50
C THR A 461 -13.53 -12.68 -2.78
N HIS A 462 -13.11 -12.71 -4.04
CA HIS A 462 -11.77 -13.13 -4.43
C HIS A 462 -10.68 -12.27 -3.75
N ALA A 463 -10.90 -10.95 -3.67
CA ALA A 463 -9.93 -10.04 -3.09
C ALA A 463 -9.75 -10.23 -1.58
N ILE A 464 -10.80 -10.62 -0.86
CA ILE A 464 -10.73 -10.98 0.56
C ILE A 464 -10.03 -12.32 0.75
N GLU A 465 -10.37 -13.34 -0.06
CA GLU A 465 -9.73 -14.66 -0.03
C GLU A 465 -8.23 -14.58 -0.35
N ASP A 466 -7.85 -13.69 -1.27
CA ASP A 466 -6.44 -13.42 -1.60
C ASP A 466 -5.71 -12.55 -0.57
N GLY A 467 -6.41 -12.03 0.45
CA GLY A 467 -5.84 -11.08 1.42
C GLY A 467 -5.47 -9.71 0.82
N ASN A 468 -5.99 -9.37 -0.37
CA ASN A 468 -5.76 -8.08 -1.03
C ASN A 468 -6.57 -6.94 -0.43
N VAL A 469 -7.69 -7.28 0.20
CA VAL A 469 -8.53 -6.37 1.01
C VAL A 469 -8.99 -7.09 2.27
N LEU A 470 -9.39 -6.31 3.28
CA LEU A 470 -9.85 -6.82 4.57
C LEU A 470 -11.34 -7.15 4.54
N ARG A 471 -11.78 -8.03 5.47
CA ARG A 471 -13.18 -8.25 5.83
C ARG A 471 -13.79 -7.01 6.46
N PHE A 472 -15.11 -7.03 6.69
CA PHE A 472 -15.83 -5.97 7.39
C PHE A 472 -16.39 -6.44 8.73
N HIS A 473 -16.27 -5.60 9.75
CA HIS A 473 -17.07 -5.64 10.96
C HIS A 473 -18.20 -4.61 10.80
N VAL A 474 -19.46 -5.04 10.96
CA VAL A 474 -20.62 -4.14 10.84
C VAL A 474 -21.39 -4.15 12.16
N ASP A 475 -21.35 -3.03 12.89
CA ASP A 475 -22.11 -2.77 14.10
C ASP A 475 -23.40 -2.00 13.74
N TYR A 476 -24.56 -2.65 13.89
CA TYR A 476 -25.87 -2.01 13.73
C TYR A 476 -26.27 -1.38 15.08
N PHE A 477 -25.96 -0.08 15.23
CA PHE A 477 -26.12 0.62 16.50
C PHE A 477 -27.57 0.60 17.01
N LYS A 478 -27.77 0.18 18.25
CA LYS A 478 -29.05 0.13 18.94
C LYS A 478 -29.04 1.10 20.12
N PRO A 479 -29.85 2.16 20.11
CA PRO A 479 -29.95 3.06 21.25
C PRO A 479 -30.54 2.33 22.45
N GLN A 480 -29.97 2.55 23.63
CA GLN A 480 -30.47 1.96 24.89
C GLN A 480 -31.82 2.56 25.28
N GLY A 481 -32.74 1.70 25.76
CA GLY A 481 -33.99 2.10 26.40
C GLY A 481 -35.11 2.66 25.50
N LYS A 482 -34.97 2.58 24.17
CA LYS A 482 -35.98 3.01 23.20
C LYS A 482 -36.35 1.88 22.24
N SER A 483 -37.59 1.91 21.70
CA SER A 483 -37.93 1.03 20.58
C SER A 483 -36.95 1.22 19.43
N LEU A 484 -36.52 0.13 18.80
CA LEU A 484 -35.66 0.17 17.63
C LEU A 484 -36.31 1.02 16.54
N PRO A 485 -35.60 1.96 15.93
CA PRO A 485 -36.10 2.68 14.75
C PRO A 485 -36.34 1.67 13.61
N LYS A 486 -37.29 1.98 12.74
CA LYS A 486 -37.46 1.20 11.51
C LYS A 486 -36.22 1.33 10.63
N PRO A 487 -35.91 0.33 9.79
CA PRO A 487 -34.80 0.42 8.85
C PRO A 487 -34.88 1.72 7.99
N GLY A 488 -33.77 2.50 7.96
CA GLY A 488 -33.70 3.77 7.24
C GLY A 488 -34.18 5.03 7.98
N GLU A 489 -34.81 4.90 9.16
CA GLU A 489 -35.21 6.05 9.97
C GLU A 489 -34.00 6.73 10.63
N PRO A 490 -33.93 8.09 10.65
CA PRO A 490 -32.86 8.82 11.29
C PRO A 490 -32.95 8.76 12.81
N LEU A 491 -31.80 8.65 13.47
CA LEU A 491 -31.65 8.84 14.91
C LEU A 491 -31.36 10.31 15.25
N ALA A 492 -31.59 10.68 16.52
CA ALA A 492 -31.16 12.00 16.98
C ALA A 492 -29.64 12.16 16.89
N LYS A 493 -29.15 13.22 16.20
CA LYS A 493 -27.71 13.44 15.95
C LYS A 493 -26.88 13.50 17.23
N ARG A 494 -27.41 14.07 18.32
CA ARG A 494 -26.74 14.04 19.64
C ARG A 494 -26.49 12.61 20.15
N ALA A 495 -27.43 11.69 19.94
CA ALA A 495 -27.26 10.28 20.33
C ALA A 495 -26.21 9.57 19.46
N ILE A 496 -26.13 9.90 18.17
CA ILE A 496 -25.11 9.39 17.26
C ILE A 496 -23.73 9.90 17.68
N ILE A 497 -23.58 11.19 17.95
CA ILE A 497 -22.29 11.77 18.42
C ILE A 497 -21.87 11.14 19.74
N GLU A 498 -22.78 10.97 20.69
CA GLU A 498 -22.49 10.31 21.96
C GLU A 498 -21.96 8.88 21.77
N ALA A 499 -22.60 8.13 20.88
CA ALA A 499 -22.15 6.79 20.50
C ALA A 499 -20.76 6.81 19.85
N ILE A 500 -20.51 7.77 18.95
CA ILE A 500 -19.21 7.95 18.31
C ILE A 500 -18.12 8.29 19.35
N LEU A 501 -18.34 9.29 20.21
CA LEU A 501 -17.38 9.69 21.24
C LEU A 501 -17.05 8.54 22.22
N THR A 502 -18.00 7.64 22.45
CA THR A 502 -17.81 6.47 23.33
C THR A 502 -17.06 5.33 22.63
N LYS A 503 -17.30 5.11 21.33
CA LYS A 503 -16.83 3.95 20.58
C LYS A 503 -15.59 4.24 19.71
N HIS A 504 -15.23 5.50 19.49
CA HIS A 504 -14.20 5.91 18.53
C HIS A 504 -12.82 5.32 18.83
N ASP A 505 -12.40 5.36 20.11
CA ASP A 505 -11.08 4.86 20.49
C ASP A 505 -10.95 3.35 20.21
N ALA A 506 -11.99 2.56 20.49
CA ALA A 506 -12.03 1.14 20.14
C ALA A 506 -12.06 0.95 18.60
N ALA A 507 -12.99 1.62 17.91
CA ALA A 507 -13.15 1.50 16.45
C ALA A 507 -11.88 1.78 15.67
N THR A 508 -11.08 2.76 16.13
CA THR A 508 -9.87 3.24 15.44
C THR A 508 -8.56 2.73 16.06
N GLY A 509 -8.63 1.68 16.90
CA GLY A 509 -7.46 1.10 17.55
C GLY A 509 -6.69 2.12 18.41
N GLN A 510 -7.38 2.79 19.35
CA GLN A 510 -6.86 3.86 20.18
C GLN A 510 -6.39 5.10 19.39
N ARG A 511 -7.22 5.54 18.45
CA ARG A 511 -6.97 6.67 17.53
C ARG A 511 -5.74 6.49 16.63
N ARG A 512 -5.33 5.26 16.38
CA ARG A 512 -4.26 4.96 15.45
C ARG A 512 -4.71 5.19 14.01
N PHE A 513 -5.99 4.95 13.73
CA PHE A 513 -6.61 5.08 12.41
C PHE A 513 -7.53 6.29 12.33
N ASN A 514 -7.93 6.64 11.10
CA ASN A 514 -8.89 7.70 10.80
C ASN A 514 -10.28 7.13 10.55
N ALA A 515 -11.29 7.98 10.68
CA ALA A 515 -12.68 7.65 10.38
C ALA A 515 -13.33 8.65 9.43
N LEU A 516 -14.34 8.21 8.66
CA LEU A 516 -15.29 9.06 7.96
C LEU A 516 -16.66 8.99 8.65
N LEU A 517 -17.40 10.12 8.66
CA LEU A 517 -18.82 10.17 9.00
C LEU A 517 -19.61 10.56 7.75
N ALA A 518 -20.33 9.60 7.17
CA ALA A 518 -21.20 9.80 6.03
C ALA A 518 -22.56 10.33 6.49
N THR A 519 -22.95 11.52 6.01
CA THR A 519 -24.21 12.20 6.36
C THR A 519 -25.15 12.28 5.15
N SER A 520 -26.46 12.44 5.40
CA SER A 520 -27.48 12.43 4.35
C SER A 520 -27.53 13.70 3.50
N SER A 521 -27.06 14.84 4.05
CA SER A 521 -27.11 16.15 3.39
C SER A 521 -26.01 17.09 3.85
N ILE A 522 -25.77 18.18 3.12
CA ILE A 522 -24.85 19.26 3.53
C ILE A 522 -25.33 19.90 4.84
N ASN A 523 -26.64 20.10 5.00
CA ASN A 523 -27.18 20.65 6.25
C ASN A 523 -26.90 19.74 7.44
N ASP A 524 -27.00 18.42 7.27
CA ASP A 524 -26.65 17.46 8.31
C ASP A 524 -25.15 17.53 8.63
N ALA A 525 -24.28 17.64 7.62
CA ALA A 525 -22.83 17.76 7.84
C ALA A 525 -22.46 19.01 8.65
N ILE A 526 -23.09 20.17 8.33
CA ILE A 526 -22.90 21.44 9.06
C ILE A 526 -23.38 21.29 10.51
N GLU A 527 -24.57 20.68 10.72
CA GLU A 527 -25.13 20.47 12.05
C GLU A 527 -24.26 19.52 12.87
N TYR A 528 -23.78 18.42 12.30
CA TYR A 528 -22.85 17.50 12.95
C TYR A 528 -21.57 18.19 13.38
N HIS A 529 -20.96 19.02 12.52
CA HIS A 529 -19.73 19.77 12.85
C HIS A 529 -19.95 20.68 14.06
N SER A 530 -21.06 21.45 14.07
CA SER A 530 -21.43 22.33 15.19
C SER A 530 -21.72 21.56 16.48
N LEU A 531 -22.45 20.45 16.40
CA LEU A 531 -22.79 19.61 17.55
C LEU A 531 -21.55 18.92 18.13
N PHE A 532 -20.61 18.44 17.31
CA PHE A 532 -19.34 17.90 17.80
C PHE A 532 -18.58 18.94 18.60
N LYS A 533 -18.46 20.18 18.07
CA LYS A 533 -17.77 21.29 18.76
C LYS A 533 -18.43 21.55 20.14
N THR A 534 -19.76 21.65 20.18
CA THR A 534 -20.51 21.94 21.40
C THR A 534 -20.39 20.79 22.41
N MET A 535 -20.66 19.54 21.99
CA MET A 535 -20.69 18.39 22.89
C MET A 535 -19.29 18.04 23.44
N GLN A 536 -18.25 18.24 22.64
CA GLN A 536 -16.87 18.03 23.12
C GLN A 536 -16.45 19.10 24.13
N ALA A 537 -16.88 20.37 23.92
CA ALA A 537 -16.67 21.44 24.90
C ALA A 537 -17.44 21.17 26.22
N GLU A 538 -18.71 20.71 26.15
CA GLU A 538 -19.50 20.26 27.30
C GLU A 538 -18.79 19.13 28.07
N LYS A 539 -18.28 18.12 27.36
CA LYS A 539 -17.55 16.97 27.96
C LYS A 539 -16.22 17.40 28.59
N LEU A 540 -15.45 18.27 27.94
CA LEU A 540 -14.18 18.76 28.45
C LEU A 540 -14.38 19.61 29.72
N ALA A 541 -15.48 20.40 29.78
CA ALA A 541 -15.85 21.15 30.97
C ALA A 541 -16.26 20.24 32.14
N ALA A 542 -16.91 19.11 31.86
CA ALA A 542 -17.34 18.12 32.85
C ALA A 542 -16.20 17.19 33.31
N ASP A 543 -15.30 16.84 32.40
CA ASP A 543 -14.17 15.94 32.65
C ASP A 543 -12.88 16.51 32.00
N PRO A 544 -11.97 17.10 32.77
CA PRO A 544 -10.71 17.63 32.28
C PRO A 544 -9.74 16.61 31.66
N VAL A 545 -9.99 15.30 31.88
CA VAL A 545 -9.20 14.21 31.29
C VAL A 545 -9.73 13.83 29.91
N PHE A 546 -10.95 14.27 29.55
CA PHE A 546 -11.53 14.04 28.23
C PHE A 546 -10.60 14.59 27.14
N ARG A 547 -10.36 13.78 26.10
CA ARG A 547 -9.55 14.15 24.94
C ARG A 547 -10.49 14.39 23.75
N PRO A 548 -10.67 15.66 23.32
CA PRO A 548 -11.47 15.97 22.14
C PRO A 548 -10.91 15.29 20.88
N LEU A 549 -11.79 14.94 19.94
CA LEU A 549 -11.44 14.45 18.61
C LEU A 549 -11.21 15.63 17.66
N ASN A 550 -10.26 15.47 16.75
CA ASN A 550 -10.01 16.43 15.67
C ASN A 550 -10.99 16.18 14.53
N ILE A 551 -11.91 17.09 14.32
CA ILE A 551 -13.00 16.97 13.34
C ILE A 551 -12.71 17.87 12.14
N ALA A 552 -12.74 17.30 10.92
CA ALA A 552 -12.80 18.03 9.67
C ALA A 552 -14.19 17.83 9.02
N CYS A 553 -14.61 18.76 8.17
CA CYS A 553 -15.90 18.66 7.46
C CYS A 553 -15.72 19.10 6.01
N VAL A 554 -16.02 18.19 5.07
CA VAL A 554 -15.79 18.42 3.64
C VAL A 554 -17.06 18.18 2.84
N PHE A 555 -17.49 19.21 2.14
CA PHE A 555 -18.55 19.17 1.13
C PHE A 555 -18.29 20.24 0.06
N SER A 556 -18.81 20.06 -1.15
CA SER A 556 -18.58 21.00 -2.25
C SER A 556 -19.25 22.36 -1.97
N PRO A 557 -18.54 23.50 -2.21
CA PRO A 557 -19.16 24.82 -2.08
C PRO A 557 -20.23 25.07 -3.13
N PRO A 558 -21.17 26.03 -2.95
CA PRO A 558 -22.06 26.48 -4.00
C PRO A 558 -21.26 26.97 -5.23
N ALA A 559 -21.74 26.64 -6.43
CA ALA A 559 -20.93 26.79 -7.65
C ALA A 559 -20.75 28.26 -8.12
N ASP A 560 -21.58 29.22 -7.70
CA ASP A 560 -21.52 30.68 -7.99
C ASP A 560 -20.92 31.10 -9.36
N GLY A 561 -21.05 30.23 -10.36
CA GLY A 561 -20.48 30.46 -11.70
C GLY A 561 -19.06 29.90 -11.91
N ASP A 562 -18.40 29.39 -10.89
CA ASP A 562 -17.09 28.75 -11.00
C ASP A 562 -17.20 27.41 -11.77
N PRO A 563 -16.50 27.28 -12.92
CA PRO A 563 -16.56 26.05 -13.72
C PRO A 563 -15.99 24.81 -13.01
N ASP A 564 -14.97 24.99 -12.17
CA ASP A 564 -14.32 23.88 -11.48
C ASP A 564 -15.21 23.33 -10.38
N VAL A 565 -15.88 24.20 -9.62
CA VAL A 565 -16.86 23.80 -8.59
C VAL A 565 -18.09 23.14 -9.23
N LYS A 566 -18.58 23.67 -10.39
CA LYS A 566 -19.64 23.01 -11.14
C LYS A 566 -19.29 21.61 -11.58
N GLN A 567 -18.07 21.40 -12.00
CA GLN A 567 -17.59 20.09 -12.40
C GLN A 567 -17.54 19.11 -11.21
N ILE A 568 -17.07 19.56 -10.04
CA ILE A 568 -17.09 18.75 -8.82
C ILE A 568 -18.54 18.35 -8.46
N GLN A 569 -19.48 19.27 -8.54
CA GLN A 569 -20.90 19.03 -8.21
C GLN A 569 -21.64 18.15 -9.22
N GLU A 570 -21.21 18.10 -10.48
CA GLU A 570 -21.82 17.20 -11.47
C GLU A 570 -21.70 15.73 -11.04
N ASP A 571 -20.66 15.41 -10.32
CA ASP A 571 -20.35 14.06 -9.84
C ASP A 571 -20.91 13.76 -8.44
N LEU A 572 -21.51 14.74 -7.78
CA LEU A 572 -22.04 14.67 -6.42
C LEU A 572 -23.53 15.10 -6.42
N PRO A 573 -24.44 14.24 -6.92
CA PRO A 573 -25.83 14.63 -7.14
C PRO A 573 -26.54 15.14 -5.89
N GLN A 574 -26.31 14.51 -4.72
CA GLN A 574 -26.91 14.98 -3.47
C GLN A 574 -26.39 16.35 -3.06
N GLU A 575 -25.08 16.57 -3.15
CA GLU A 575 -24.47 17.87 -2.81
C GLU A 575 -24.86 18.97 -3.79
N LYS A 576 -25.08 18.63 -5.06
CA LYS A 576 -25.59 19.55 -6.07
C LYS A 576 -27.01 20.01 -5.77
N GLU A 577 -27.91 19.06 -5.44
CA GLU A 577 -29.29 19.35 -5.04
C GLU A 577 -29.33 20.21 -3.76
N ASP A 578 -28.52 19.81 -2.76
CA ASP A 578 -28.42 20.55 -1.51
C ASP A 578 -27.91 21.99 -1.71
N ASN A 579 -26.91 22.20 -2.55
CA ASN A 579 -26.33 23.51 -2.84
C ASN A 579 -27.27 24.41 -3.65
N ALA A 580 -28.28 23.87 -4.34
CA ALA A 580 -29.32 24.65 -4.98
C ALA A 580 -30.29 25.32 -3.99
N VAL A 581 -30.35 24.82 -2.75
CA VAL A 581 -31.23 25.34 -1.70
C VAL A 581 -30.38 26.17 -0.71
N GLU A 582 -30.73 27.44 -0.53
CA GLU A 582 -30.05 28.39 0.40
C GLU A 582 -28.51 28.43 0.25
N PRO A 583 -27.95 28.69 -0.95
CA PRO A 583 -26.51 28.61 -1.20
C PRO A 583 -25.67 29.53 -0.32
N GLU A 584 -26.13 30.74 0.01
CA GLU A 584 -25.39 31.71 0.84
C GLU A 584 -25.20 31.22 2.28
N LYS A 585 -26.21 30.55 2.86
CA LYS A 585 -26.05 29.96 4.22
C LYS A 585 -24.99 28.87 4.24
N LYS A 586 -24.94 28.03 3.21
CA LYS A 586 -23.94 26.98 3.08
C LYS A 586 -22.52 27.53 2.88
N LYS A 587 -22.42 28.61 2.12
CA LYS A 587 -21.18 29.35 1.89
C LYS A 587 -20.65 29.97 3.18
N GLU A 588 -21.49 30.60 3.99
CA GLU A 588 -21.11 31.13 5.30
C GLU A 588 -20.71 30.01 6.27
N ALA A 589 -21.45 28.90 6.31
CA ALA A 589 -21.11 27.76 7.15
C ALA A 589 -19.76 27.16 6.74
N LEU A 590 -19.47 27.03 5.44
CA LEU A 590 -18.18 26.53 4.95
C LEU A 590 -17.04 27.50 5.32
N LYS A 591 -17.25 28.82 5.27
CA LYS A 591 -16.24 29.79 5.75
C LYS A 591 -15.92 29.59 7.23
N ALA A 592 -16.95 29.36 8.06
CA ALA A 592 -16.76 29.11 9.50
C ALA A 592 -16.01 27.79 9.74
N ILE A 593 -16.32 26.72 9.00
CA ILE A 593 -15.63 25.43 9.04
C ILE A 593 -14.15 25.60 8.64
N LEU A 594 -13.87 26.35 7.57
CA LEU A 594 -12.51 26.66 7.12
C LEU A 594 -11.74 27.47 8.18
N ALA A 595 -12.38 28.43 8.85
CA ALA A 595 -11.75 29.20 9.93
C ALA A 595 -11.39 28.31 11.12
N ASP A 596 -12.27 27.39 11.53
CA ASP A 596 -12.00 26.42 12.59
C ASP A 596 -10.85 25.47 12.18
N TYR A 597 -10.84 25.00 10.94
CA TYR A 597 -9.78 24.15 10.39
C TYR A 597 -8.43 24.88 10.35
N ASN A 598 -8.40 26.11 9.84
CA ASN A 598 -7.19 26.92 9.76
C ASN A 598 -6.60 27.20 11.17
N ALA A 599 -7.47 27.48 12.14
CA ALA A 599 -7.04 27.68 13.54
C ALA A 599 -6.45 26.41 14.15
N GLN A 600 -7.04 25.23 13.84
CA GLN A 600 -6.61 23.94 14.37
C GLN A 600 -5.29 23.46 13.78
N TYR A 601 -5.10 23.67 12.46
CA TYR A 601 -3.97 23.09 11.72
C TYR A 601 -2.91 24.12 11.29
N GLY A 602 -3.07 25.39 11.64
CA GLY A 602 -2.12 26.46 11.29
C GLY A 602 -2.07 26.77 9.79
N THR A 603 -3.19 26.51 9.06
CA THR A 603 -3.31 26.75 7.62
C THR A 603 -4.02 28.06 7.30
N ASN A 604 -4.12 28.44 6.03
CA ASN A 604 -4.78 29.67 5.58
C ASN A 604 -5.68 29.43 4.33
N HIS A 605 -6.47 28.34 4.38
CA HIS A 605 -7.37 27.99 3.28
C HIS A 605 -8.53 28.97 3.17
N LYS A 606 -8.97 29.23 1.93
CA LYS A 606 -10.08 30.11 1.60
C LYS A 606 -11.11 29.40 0.73
N ILE A 607 -12.36 29.84 0.77
CA ILE A 607 -13.44 29.21 0.00
C ILE A 607 -13.19 29.27 -1.52
N GLY A 608 -12.54 30.34 -2.03
CA GLY A 608 -12.15 30.47 -3.44
C GLY A 608 -10.99 29.55 -3.85
N GLU A 609 -10.35 28.87 -2.90
CA GLU A 609 -9.25 27.93 -3.09
C GLU A 609 -9.64 26.57 -2.47
N PHE A 610 -10.90 26.17 -2.62
CA PHE A 610 -11.46 24.95 -2.02
C PHE A 610 -10.66 23.70 -2.35
N ASP A 611 -10.12 23.60 -3.56
CA ASP A 611 -9.28 22.49 -4.02
C ASP A 611 -8.04 22.29 -3.12
N LEU A 612 -7.39 23.38 -2.66
CA LEU A 612 -6.22 23.30 -1.77
C LEU A 612 -6.61 22.77 -0.39
N TYR A 613 -7.75 23.24 0.14
CA TYR A 613 -8.31 22.70 1.38
C TYR A 613 -8.60 21.20 1.28
N TYR A 614 -9.29 20.79 0.21
CA TYR A 614 -9.65 19.40 -0.03
C TYR A 614 -8.41 18.50 -0.19
N GLN A 615 -7.37 18.99 -0.88
CA GLN A 615 -6.09 18.28 -1.01
C GLN A 615 -5.37 18.15 0.34
N ASP A 616 -5.36 19.19 1.18
CA ASP A 616 -4.76 19.13 2.51
C ASP A 616 -5.46 18.10 3.39
N VAL A 617 -6.81 18.09 3.40
CA VAL A 617 -7.59 17.06 4.14
C VAL A 617 -7.24 15.65 3.64
N GLN A 618 -7.20 15.44 2.32
CA GLN A 618 -6.84 14.13 1.75
C GLN A 618 -5.42 13.71 2.16
N LYS A 619 -4.44 14.61 2.10
CA LYS A 619 -3.05 14.33 2.49
C LYS A 619 -2.96 13.95 3.97
N ARG A 620 -3.64 14.68 4.84
CA ARG A 620 -3.68 14.39 6.29
C ARG A 620 -4.28 13.03 6.61
N ILE A 621 -5.29 12.57 5.87
CA ILE A 621 -5.85 11.22 6.05
C ILE A 621 -4.92 10.13 5.49
N LYS A 622 -4.19 10.40 4.39
CA LYS A 622 -3.30 9.42 3.75
C LYS A 622 -2.00 9.20 4.49
N ASP A 623 -1.37 10.29 4.96
CA ASP A 623 0.04 10.28 5.39
C ASP A 623 0.19 10.20 6.92
N GLN A 624 -0.90 10.28 7.68
CA GLN A 624 -0.83 10.29 9.13
C GLN A 624 -0.75 8.90 9.74
N GLN A 625 0.41 8.60 10.31
CA GLN A 625 0.74 7.29 10.86
C GLN A 625 0.75 7.25 12.40
N TRP A 626 0.76 8.43 13.08
CA TRP A 626 0.99 8.47 14.52
C TRP A 626 -0.29 8.47 15.34
N PRO A 627 -0.29 7.79 16.52
CA PRO A 627 -1.31 7.99 17.52
C PRO A 627 -1.28 9.45 17.98
N GLU A 628 -2.43 10.11 18.01
CA GLU A 628 -2.54 11.51 18.46
C GLU A 628 -1.99 11.73 19.87
N ALA A 629 -2.11 10.74 20.73
CA ALA A 629 -1.59 10.79 22.08
C ALA A 629 -0.07 11.09 22.13
N ASP A 630 0.69 10.56 21.18
CA ASP A 630 2.14 10.74 21.11
C ASP A 630 2.51 12.14 20.59
N LEU A 631 1.74 12.66 19.61
CA LEU A 631 1.91 14.01 19.09
C LEU A 631 1.61 15.08 20.14
N ARG A 632 0.53 14.92 20.91
CA ARG A 632 0.18 15.86 22.00
C ARG A 632 1.20 15.88 23.14
N LYS A 633 1.82 14.74 23.43
CA LYS A 633 2.87 14.64 24.45
C LYS A 633 4.19 15.24 23.98
N ALA A 634 4.59 14.93 22.75
CA ALA A 634 5.83 15.43 22.18
C ALA A 634 5.79 16.95 21.90
N TYR A 635 4.62 17.47 21.51
CA TYR A 635 4.45 18.85 21.07
C TYR A 635 3.15 19.48 21.63
N PRO A 636 3.05 19.70 22.94
CA PRO A 636 1.81 20.17 23.59
C PRO A 636 1.30 21.52 23.09
N ASN A 637 2.15 22.34 22.50
CA ASN A 637 1.83 23.68 22.01
C ASN A 637 1.76 23.81 20.49
N GLN A 638 1.89 22.69 19.73
CA GLN A 638 1.83 22.70 18.27
C GLN A 638 0.44 22.30 17.76
N PRO A 639 0.02 22.79 16.60
CA PRO A 639 -1.21 22.34 15.95
C PRO A 639 -1.17 20.83 15.72
N HIS A 640 -2.29 20.15 16.04
CA HIS A 640 -2.41 18.73 15.80
C HIS A 640 -2.55 18.47 14.30
N HIS A 641 -1.70 17.59 13.75
CA HIS A 641 -1.67 17.32 12.31
C HIS A 641 -2.66 16.24 11.87
N LYS A 642 -3.07 15.36 12.81
CA LYS A 642 -3.97 14.25 12.53
C LYS A 642 -5.45 14.66 12.56
N ILE A 643 -6.23 14.19 11.56
CA ILE A 643 -7.69 14.25 11.57
C ILE A 643 -8.22 12.92 12.13
N ASP A 644 -9.05 12.94 13.17
CA ASP A 644 -9.69 11.75 13.70
C ASP A 644 -10.93 11.37 12.90
N ILE A 645 -11.82 12.33 12.64
CA ILE A 645 -13.04 12.12 11.86
C ILE A 645 -13.18 13.20 10.78
N THR A 646 -13.47 12.77 9.56
CA THR A 646 -13.90 13.68 8.49
C THR A 646 -15.37 13.47 8.22
N ILE A 647 -16.17 14.54 8.39
CA ILE A 647 -17.60 14.56 8.07
C ILE A 647 -17.75 14.82 6.58
N VAL A 648 -18.52 13.97 5.88
CA VAL A 648 -18.71 14.04 4.43
C VAL A 648 -20.15 13.75 4.03
N VAL A 649 -20.56 14.22 2.85
CA VAL A 649 -21.85 13.85 2.25
C VAL A 649 -21.63 12.79 1.17
N ASP A 650 -21.04 13.15 0.04
CA ASP A 650 -20.67 12.24 -1.04
C ASP A 650 -19.15 12.24 -1.30
N MET A 651 -18.46 13.35 -1.01
CA MET A 651 -17.01 13.46 -1.17
C MET A 651 -16.28 12.41 -0.31
N LEU A 652 -15.15 11.89 -0.76
CA LEU A 652 -14.33 10.84 -0.14
C LEU A 652 -15.00 9.45 -0.04
N LEU A 653 -16.33 9.32 -0.19
CA LEU A 653 -17.00 8.00 -0.20
C LEU A 653 -16.69 7.21 -1.47
N THR A 654 -16.30 7.92 -2.54
CA THR A 654 -15.90 7.33 -3.82
C THR A 654 -14.58 7.93 -4.31
N GLY A 655 -13.70 7.11 -4.91
CA GLY A 655 -12.45 7.58 -5.52
C GLY A 655 -11.28 7.86 -4.54
N PHE A 656 -11.50 7.82 -3.24
CA PHE A 656 -10.47 8.05 -2.22
C PHE A 656 -9.84 6.74 -1.74
N ASP A 657 -8.53 6.71 -1.55
CA ASP A 657 -7.79 5.55 -1.06
C ASP A 657 -6.82 5.92 0.06
N SER A 658 -6.92 5.23 1.21
CA SER A 658 -6.00 5.36 2.33
C SER A 658 -5.90 4.04 3.11
N LYS A 659 -4.67 3.61 3.41
CA LYS A 659 -4.40 2.46 4.27
C LYS A 659 -4.77 2.76 5.75
N PHE A 660 -4.70 4.03 6.16
CA PHE A 660 -4.94 4.48 7.54
C PHE A 660 -6.41 4.74 7.85
N LEU A 661 -7.30 4.73 6.86
CA LEU A 661 -8.74 4.82 7.06
C LEU A 661 -9.31 3.42 7.37
N ASN A 662 -9.76 3.18 8.61
CA ASN A 662 -10.31 1.88 9.00
C ASN A 662 -11.79 1.92 9.40
N THR A 663 -12.36 3.11 9.68
CA THR A 663 -13.71 3.23 10.25
C THR A 663 -14.61 4.12 9.39
N LEU A 664 -15.86 3.68 9.20
CA LEU A 664 -16.93 4.45 8.57
C LEU A 664 -18.15 4.49 9.48
N TYR A 665 -18.54 5.68 9.90
CA TYR A 665 -19.79 5.98 10.57
C TYR A 665 -20.85 6.32 9.53
N VAL A 666 -21.99 5.62 9.54
CA VAL A 666 -23.02 5.73 8.49
C VAL A 666 -24.32 6.27 9.04
N ASP A 667 -24.59 7.57 8.82
CA ASP A 667 -25.90 8.19 9.02
C ASP A 667 -26.52 8.61 7.67
N LYS A 668 -26.47 7.69 6.71
CA LYS A 668 -26.97 7.87 5.36
C LYS A 668 -27.56 6.56 4.84
N ASN A 669 -28.67 6.64 4.09
CA ASN A 669 -29.23 5.44 3.45
C ASN A 669 -28.40 5.07 2.22
N LEU A 670 -27.54 4.09 2.37
CA LEU A 670 -26.70 3.55 1.30
C LEU A 670 -27.32 2.28 0.71
N LYS A 671 -27.26 2.14 -0.62
CA LYS A 671 -27.79 0.97 -1.32
C LYS A 671 -26.81 0.47 -2.36
N HIS A 672 -26.82 -0.83 -2.61
CA HIS A 672 -26.09 -1.50 -3.70
C HIS A 672 -24.64 -0.99 -3.89
N HIS A 673 -24.33 -0.42 -5.07
CA HIS A 673 -22.98 0.06 -5.40
C HIS A 673 -22.46 1.14 -4.46
N GLY A 674 -23.31 2.11 -4.07
CA GLY A 674 -22.90 3.18 -3.14
C GLY A 674 -22.51 2.65 -1.75
N LEU A 675 -23.21 1.61 -1.26
CA LEU A 675 -22.89 0.94 -0.01
C LEU A 675 -21.52 0.25 -0.09
N ILE A 676 -21.29 -0.56 -1.12
CA ILE A 676 -20.02 -1.30 -1.28
C ILE A 676 -18.84 -0.34 -1.49
N GLN A 677 -19.03 0.74 -2.24
CA GLN A 677 -17.99 1.74 -2.47
C GLN A 677 -17.59 2.45 -1.17
N ALA A 678 -18.57 2.87 -0.36
CA ALA A 678 -18.32 3.50 0.94
C ALA A 678 -17.62 2.54 1.92
N PHE A 679 -18.10 1.30 2.05
CA PHE A 679 -17.48 0.28 2.90
C PHE A 679 -16.05 -0.02 2.47
N SER A 680 -15.80 -0.13 1.16
CA SER A 680 -14.48 -0.42 0.60
C SER A 680 -13.44 0.70 0.81
N ARG A 681 -13.81 1.86 1.40
CA ARG A 681 -12.84 2.85 1.86
C ARG A 681 -12.06 2.37 3.09
N THR A 682 -12.67 1.51 3.92
CA THR A 682 -12.10 1.06 5.20
C THR A 682 -11.27 -0.22 5.10
N ASN A 683 -11.36 -0.98 4.01
CA ASN A 683 -10.84 -2.35 3.92
C ASN A 683 -9.45 -2.49 3.27
N ARG A 684 -8.67 -1.41 3.18
CA ARG A 684 -7.28 -1.49 2.69
C ARG A 684 -6.40 -2.19 3.70
N VAL A 685 -5.59 -3.12 3.21
CA VAL A 685 -4.61 -3.84 4.03
C VAL A 685 -3.48 -2.89 4.43
N LEU A 686 -3.13 -2.87 5.70
CA LEU A 686 -1.98 -2.16 6.24
C LEU A 686 -1.02 -3.18 6.89
N ASN A 687 -1.38 -3.68 8.08
CA ASN A 687 -0.63 -4.68 8.85
C ASN A 687 -1.56 -5.35 9.88
N ALA A 688 -1.02 -6.17 10.77
CA ALA A 688 -1.80 -6.92 11.77
C ALA A 688 -2.57 -6.03 12.77
N THR A 689 -2.22 -4.75 12.91
CA THR A 689 -2.95 -3.81 13.80
C THR A 689 -4.29 -3.36 13.22
N LYS A 690 -4.51 -3.56 11.90
CA LYS A 690 -5.77 -3.30 11.20
C LYS A 690 -6.40 -4.63 10.74
N PRO A 691 -7.13 -5.34 11.60
CA PRO A 691 -7.64 -6.68 11.29
C PRO A 691 -8.81 -6.67 10.29
N TYR A 692 -9.57 -5.59 10.20
CA TYR A 692 -10.75 -5.44 9.33
C TYR A 692 -11.10 -3.96 9.10
N GLY A 693 -12.04 -3.71 8.17
CA GLY A 693 -12.72 -2.42 8.04
C GLY A 693 -13.92 -2.36 9.00
N ASN A 694 -14.04 -1.28 9.76
CA ASN A 694 -15.05 -1.12 10.81
C ASN A 694 -16.18 -0.20 10.34
N ILE A 695 -17.42 -0.66 10.40
CA ILE A 695 -18.62 0.05 9.96
C ILE A 695 -19.58 0.16 11.15
N LEU A 696 -19.96 1.39 11.52
CA LEU A 696 -21.03 1.65 12.47
C LEU A 696 -22.22 2.22 11.72
N ASP A 697 -23.27 1.43 11.60
CA ASP A 697 -24.50 1.80 10.91
C ASP A 697 -25.57 2.32 11.89
N PHE A 698 -25.96 3.58 11.72
CA PHE A 698 -27.00 4.24 12.49
C PHE A 698 -28.39 4.18 11.84
N ARG A 699 -28.51 3.54 10.65
CA ARG A 699 -29.74 3.44 9.86
C ARG A 699 -30.36 2.05 9.81
N GLN A 700 -29.83 1.08 10.56
CA GLN A 700 -30.33 -0.31 10.61
C GLN A 700 -30.42 -0.98 9.23
N GLN A 701 -29.38 -0.83 8.39
CA GLN A 701 -29.38 -1.24 6.99
C GLN A 701 -28.97 -2.69 6.75
N GLN A 702 -29.13 -3.59 7.68
CA GLN A 702 -28.72 -5.01 7.54
C GLN A 702 -29.24 -5.64 6.24
N GLY A 703 -30.51 -5.41 5.89
CA GLY A 703 -31.10 -5.95 4.65
C GLY A 703 -30.42 -5.39 3.39
N ALA A 704 -30.01 -4.11 3.39
CA ALA A 704 -29.29 -3.50 2.27
C ALA A 704 -27.85 -4.07 2.14
N VAL A 705 -27.19 -4.35 3.28
CA VAL A 705 -25.88 -5.02 3.30
C VAL A 705 -25.97 -6.42 2.74
N ASP A 706 -26.95 -7.22 3.19
CA ASP A 706 -27.15 -8.60 2.71
C ASP A 706 -27.49 -8.63 1.21
N ALA A 707 -28.31 -7.71 0.72
CA ALA A 707 -28.62 -7.55 -0.72
C ALA A 707 -27.38 -7.15 -1.54
N ALA A 708 -26.54 -6.26 -1.02
CA ALA A 708 -25.31 -5.85 -1.69
C ALA A 708 -24.28 -7.00 -1.74
N ILE A 709 -24.15 -7.77 -0.66
CA ILE A 709 -23.29 -8.97 -0.64
C ILE A 709 -23.77 -9.97 -1.70
N ALA A 710 -25.07 -10.29 -1.74
CA ALA A 710 -25.63 -11.21 -2.72
C ALA A 710 -25.38 -10.76 -4.18
N LEU A 711 -25.49 -9.44 -4.44
CA LEU A 711 -25.34 -8.88 -5.79
C LEU A 711 -23.87 -8.84 -6.27
N PHE A 712 -22.92 -8.54 -5.37
CA PHE A 712 -21.51 -8.30 -5.75
C PHE A 712 -20.54 -9.42 -5.36
N SER A 713 -21.04 -10.55 -4.84
CA SER A 713 -20.21 -11.71 -4.48
C SER A 713 -19.68 -12.49 -5.69
N GLY A 714 -20.22 -12.26 -6.87
CA GLY A 714 -19.94 -13.07 -8.05
C GLY A 714 -20.72 -14.38 -8.04
N GLU A 715 -20.06 -15.51 -8.30
CA GLU A 715 -20.68 -16.83 -8.35
C GLU A 715 -20.85 -17.52 -6.98
N ALA A 716 -20.31 -16.91 -5.91
CA ALA A 716 -20.41 -17.47 -4.57
C ALA A 716 -21.86 -17.43 -4.05
N ALA A 717 -22.32 -18.52 -3.44
CA ALA A 717 -23.62 -18.55 -2.76
C ALA A 717 -23.67 -17.45 -1.68
N ALA A 718 -24.80 -16.76 -1.56
CA ALA A 718 -24.95 -15.58 -0.69
C ALA A 718 -24.55 -15.83 0.79
N GLU A 719 -24.87 -17.01 1.34
CA GLU A 719 -24.48 -17.41 2.70
C GLU A 719 -22.95 -17.51 2.84
N LYS A 720 -22.28 -18.20 1.92
CA LYS A 720 -20.83 -18.35 1.91
C LYS A 720 -20.13 -17.00 1.67
N ALA A 721 -20.66 -16.18 0.78
CA ALA A 721 -20.16 -14.83 0.54
C ALA A 721 -20.23 -13.97 1.82
N ARG A 722 -21.32 -14.07 2.59
CA ARG A 722 -21.45 -13.36 3.86
C ARG A 722 -20.40 -13.79 4.88
N GLU A 723 -20.09 -15.08 5.00
CA GLU A 723 -19.02 -15.61 5.86
C GLU A 723 -17.63 -15.11 5.42
N ILE A 724 -17.41 -14.92 4.11
CA ILE A 724 -16.15 -14.40 3.58
C ILE A 724 -16.05 -12.89 3.86
N TRP A 725 -17.10 -12.11 3.61
CA TRP A 725 -17.06 -10.66 3.69
C TRP A 725 -17.08 -10.10 5.10
N LEU A 726 -17.85 -10.74 5.99
CA LEU A 726 -18.06 -10.27 7.36
C LEU A 726 -17.16 -11.05 8.33
N VAL A 727 -16.70 -10.35 9.37
CA VAL A 727 -16.03 -11.01 10.49
C VAL A 727 -17.05 -11.70 11.38
N ASP A 728 -16.61 -12.72 12.12
CA ASP A 728 -17.44 -13.45 13.07
C ASP A 728 -17.99 -12.50 14.16
N LYS A 729 -19.13 -12.81 14.74
CA LYS A 729 -19.67 -12.06 15.88
C LYS A 729 -18.81 -12.24 17.13
N ALA A 730 -18.81 -11.25 18.03
CA ALA A 730 -17.98 -11.24 19.23
C ALA A 730 -18.04 -12.54 20.07
N PRO A 731 -19.20 -13.16 20.37
CA PRO A 731 -19.25 -14.41 21.12
C PRO A 731 -18.47 -15.56 20.47
N VAL A 732 -18.51 -15.67 19.14
CA VAL A 732 -17.77 -16.68 18.38
C VAL A 732 -16.27 -16.45 18.48
N VAL A 733 -15.81 -15.20 18.39
CA VAL A 733 -14.40 -14.85 18.49
C VAL A 733 -13.90 -15.03 19.93
N ILE A 734 -14.72 -14.74 20.94
CA ILE A 734 -14.40 -15.00 22.35
C ILE A 734 -14.21 -16.50 22.59
N GLN A 735 -15.07 -17.36 22.02
CA GLN A 735 -14.92 -18.82 22.11
C GLN A 735 -13.63 -19.29 21.41
N LYS A 736 -13.27 -18.68 20.26
CA LYS A 736 -11.99 -18.96 19.59
C LYS A 736 -10.81 -18.52 20.45
N LEU A 737 -10.90 -17.36 21.11
CA LEU A 737 -9.88 -16.86 22.04
C LEU A 737 -9.69 -17.83 23.22
N GLU A 738 -10.79 -18.27 23.84
CA GLU A 738 -10.77 -19.27 24.92
C GLU A 738 -10.07 -20.55 24.46
N THR A 739 -10.43 -21.06 23.29
CA THR A 739 -9.80 -22.25 22.69
C THR A 739 -8.31 -22.03 22.45
N ALA A 740 -7.89 -20.85 21.98
CA ALA A 740 -6.49 -20.51 21.74
C ALA A 740 -5.69 -20.44 23.06
N VAL A 741 -6.27 -19.83 24.09
CA VAL A 741 -5.66 -19.78 25.44
C VAL A 741 -5.57 -21.18 26.05
N GLN A 742 -6.58 -22.03 25.88
CA GLN A 742 -6.55 -23.44 26.33
C GLN A 742 -5.46 -24.25 25.61
N LYS A 743 -5.24 -24.03 24.32
CA LYS A 743 -4.14 -24.64 23.55
C LYS A 743 -2.78 -24.20 24.08
N LEU A 744 -2.62 -22.91 24.38
CA LEU A 744 -1.41 -22.37 24.99
C LEU A 744 -1.17 -22.99 26.38
N ASP A 745 -2.20 -23.09 27.23
CA ASP A 745 -2.13 -23.71 28.56
C ASP A 745 -1.74 -25.19 28.47
N THR A 746 -2.40 -25.95 27.58
CA THR A 746 -2.10 -27.37 27.35
C THR A 746 -0.65 -27.55 26.89
N PHE A 747 -0.18 -26.70 25.99
CA PHE A 747 1.21 -26.69 25.53
C PHE A 747 2.19 -26.42 26.69
N MET A 748 1.99 -25.35 27.47
CA MET A 748 2.87 -25.01 28.60
C MET A 748 2.91 -26.14 29.62
N LYS A 749 1.76 -26.75 29.96
CA LYS A 749 1.69 -27.92 30.85
C LYS A 749 2.41 -29.15 30.28
N SER A 750 2.40 -29.37 28.98
CA SER A 750 3.15 -30.44 28.33
C SER A 750 4.67 -30.27 28.49
N GLN A 751 5.14 -29.04 28.67
CA GLN A 751 6.53 -28.69 28.97
C GLN A 751 6.85 -28.71 30.46
N GLY A 752 5.87 -29.08 31.31
CA GLY A 752 6.02 -29.09 32.78
C GLY A 752 6.03 -27.69 33.41
N LEU A 753 5.42 -26.71 32.74
CA LEU A 753 5.39 -25.31 33.15
C LEU A 753 3.95 -24.85 33.34
N ASP A 754 3.72 -23.91 34.26
CA ASP A 754 2.43 -23.23 34.37
C ASP A 754 2.22 -22.25 33.21
N CYS A 755 0.94 -22.01 32.82
CA CYS A 755 0.59 -21.03 31.81
C CYS A 755 0.64 -19.60 32.38
N ALA A 756 1.87 -19.16 32.65
CA ALA A 756 2.16 -17.82 33.20
C ALA A 756 3.33 -17.19 32.45
N PRO A 757 3.30 -15.85 32.26
CA PRO A 757 4.37 -15.14 31.54
C PRO A 757 5.78 -15.43 32.10
N GLU A 758 5.91 -15.53 33.39
CA GLU A 758 7.16 -15.78 34.11
C GLU A 758 7.74 -17.19 33.85
N ALA A 759 6.93 -18.12 33.40
CA ALA A 759 7.35 -19.49 33.10
C ALA A 759 7.93 -19.64 31.68
N VAL A 760 7.62 -18.72 30.76
CA VAL A 760 8.04 -18.79 29.35
C VAL A 760 9.55 -18.81 29.15
N PRO A 761 10.39 -18.02 29.86
CA PRO A 761 11.85 -18.08 29.75
C PRO A 761 12.44 -19.47 30.08
N ASN A 762 11.70 -20.30 30.84
CA ASN A 762 12.11 -21.65 31.25
C ASN A 762 11.87 -22.74 30.17
N LEU A 763 11.28 -22.38 29.02
CA LEU A 763 11.11 -23.30 27.89
C LEU A 763 12.45 -23.84 27.40
N LYS A 764 12.57 -25.18 27.33
CA LYS A 764 13.79 -25.89 26.96
C LYS A 764 13.78 -26.21 25.45
N GLY A 765 14.82 -25.72 24.76
CA GLY A 765 14.99 -25.94 23.33
C GLY A 765 14.21 -24.96 22.43
N ASP A 766 14.71 -24.83 21.21
CA ASP A 766 14.15 -23.86 20.25
C ASP A 766 12.79 -24.33 19.70
N ALA A 767 12.56 -25.64 19.62
CA ALA A 767 11.25 -26.20 19.26
C ALA A 767 10.12 -25.76 20.20
N ALA A 768 10.37 -25.85 21.53
CA ALA A 768 9.39 -25.43 22.52
C ALA A 768 9.15 -23.91 22.48
N ARG A 769 10.21 -23.13 22.25
CA ARG A 769 10.10 -21.66 22.09
C ARG A 769 9.32 -21.28 20.83
N ALA A 770 9.58 -21.95 19.71
CA ALA A 770 8.85 -21.75 18.46
C ALA A 770 7.36 -22.09 18.61
N ALA A 771 7.05 -23.22 19.26
CA ALA A 771 5.66 -23.62 19.51
C ALA A 771 4.92 -22.61 20.43
N PHE A 772 5.58 -22.08 21.47
CA PHE A 772 5.01 -21.00 22.29
C PHE A 772 4.65 -19.78 21.42
N ILE A 773 5.56 -19.38 20.57
CA ILE A 773 5.39 -18.27 19.63
C ILE A 773 4.11 -18.46 18.79
N GLU A 774 3.95 -19.64 18.17
CA GLU A 774 2.78 -19.91 17.31
C GLU A 774 1.46 -19.93 18.10
N HIS A 775 1.45 -20.52 19.30
CA HIS A 775 0.27 -20.52 20.15
C HIS A 775 -0.12 -19.11 20.62
N PHE A 776 0.84 -18.31 21.07
CA PHE A 776 0.55 -16.95 21.56
C PHE A 776 0.22 -15.97 20.42
N LYS A 777 0.77 -16.14 19.24
CA LYS A 777 0.44 -15.37 18.04
C LYS A 777 -1.06 -15.42 17.74
N GLU A 778 -1.68 -16.59 17.80
CA GLU A 778 -3.12 -16.73 17.58
C GLU A 778 -3.96 -16.07 18.69
N VAL A 779 -3.54 -16.20 19.95
CA VAL A 779 -4.16 -15.49 21.08
C VAL A 779 -4.14 -13.98 20.86
N GLN A 780 -2.97 -13.45 20.48
CA GLN A 780 -2.78 -12.01 20.24
C GLN A 780 -3.59 -11.51 19.04
N ARG A 781 -3.67 -12.29 17.96
CA ARG A 781 -4.47 -11.97 16.77
C ARG A 781 -5.96 -11.82 17.11
N LEU A 782 -6.51 -12.80 17.84
CA LEU A 782 -7.91 -12.78 18.26
C LEU A 782 -8.20 -11.64 19.24
N LYS A 783 -7.26 -11.35 20.16
CA LYS A 783 -7.39 -10.21 21.08
C LYS A 783 -7.38 -8.88 20.35
N THR A 784 -6.47 -8.67 19.41
CA THR A 784 -6.41 -7.44 18.58
C THR A 784 -7.68 -7.25 17.76
N GLN A 785 -8.27 -8.36 17.28
CA GLN A 785 -9.56 -8.33 16.60
C GLN A 785 -10.66 -7.86 17.55
N LEU A 786 -10.79 -8.46 18.75
CA LEU A 786 -11.80 -8.11 19.74
C LEU A 786 -11.65 -6.68 20.28
N ASP A 787 -10.44 -6.16 20.43
CA ASP A 787 -10.18 -4.80 20.92
C ASP A 787 -10.77 -3.70 20.02
N GLN A 788 -11.01 -3.99 18.75
CA GLN A 788 -11.62 -3.06 17.80
C GLN A 788 -13.11 -3.30 17.54
N TYR A 789 -13.74 -4.28 18.21
CA TYR A 789 -15.20 -4.43 18.16
C TYR A 789 -15.90 -3.28 18.89
N THR A 790 -16.86 -2.67 18.24
CA THR A 790 -17.66 -1.55 18.76
C THR A 790 -18.97 -1.97 19.40
N ASP A 791 -19.35 -3.26 19.27
CA ASP A 791 -20.58 -3.87 19.76
C ASP A 791 -20.38 -4.82 20.95
N LEU A 792 -19.19 -4.79 21.60
CA LEU A 792 -18.94 -5.58 22.81
C LEU A 792 -19.86 -5.15 23.96
N THR A 793 -20.62 -6.12 24.51
CA THR A 793 -21.37 -5.93 25.73
C THR A 793 -20.48 -6.01 26.97
N ASP A 794 -20.95 -5.56 28.12
CA ASP A 794 -20.21 -5.68 29.39
C ASP A 794 -19.99 -7.16 29.77
N GLU A 795 -20.92 -8.05 29.43
CA GLU A 795 -20.73 -9.50 29.56
C GLU A 795 -19.60 -10.02 28.70
N ASN A 796 -19.50 -9.57 27.45
CA ASN A 796 -18.39 -9.92 26.56
C ASN A 796 -17.05 -9.44 27.13
N ARG A 797 -16.97 -8.19 27.62
CA ARG A 797 -15.76 -7.63 28.24
C ARG A 797 -15.32 -8.43 29.45
N THR A 798 -16.30 -8.79 30.33
CA THR A 798 -16.04 -9.62 31.49
C THR A 798 -15.53 -11.01 31.08
N SER A 799 -16.15 -11.65 30.09
CA SER A 799 -15.71 -12.95 29.58
C SER A 799 -14.28 -12.87 28.98
N ILE A 800 -13.95 -11.85 28.23
CA ILE A 800 -12.60 -11.64 27.69
C ILE A 800 -11.58 -11.50 28.83
N GLU A 801 -11.89 -10.70 29.86
CA GLU A 801 -11.00 -10.48 31.00
C GLU A 801 -10.82 -11.74 31.84
N GLN A 802 -11.84 -12.59 31.95
CA GLN A 802 -11.75 -13.90 32.62
C GLN A 802 -10.88 -14.89 31.84
N VAL A 803 -11.00 -14.91 30.50
CA VAL A 803 -10.22 -15.82 29.64
C VAL A 803 -8.75 -15.37 29.57
N LEU A 804 -8.50 -14.06 29.47
CA LEU A 804 -7.17 -13.49 29.31
C LEU A 804 -7.06 -12.17 30.07
N PRO A 805 -6.71 -12.21 31.38
CA PRO A 805 -6.50 -11.02 32.19
C PRO A 805 -5.48 -10.07 31.56
N ARG A 806 -5.72 -8.76 31.67
CA ARG A 806 -4.88 -7.72 31.04
C ARG A 806 -3.41 -7.83 31.44
N ASP A 807 -3.14 -8.12 32.72
CA ASP A 807 -1.77 -8.24 33.22
C ASP A 807 -1.06 -9.46 32.62
N ASN A 808 -1.77 -10.59 32.49
CA ASN A 808 -1.23 -11.79 31.83
C ASN A 808 -0.95 -11.53 30.35
N LEU A 809 -1.85 -10.86 29.64
CA LEU A 809 -1.64 -10.49 28.25
C LEU A 809 -0.38 -9.64 28.08
N LEU A 810 -0.19 -8.61 28.91
CA LEU A 810 0.98 -7.74 28.87
C LEU A 810 2.28 -8.50 29.19
N GLY A 811 2.23 -9.37 30.19
CA GLY A 811 3.36 -10.25 30.54
C GLY A 811 3.73 -11.21 29.41
N PHE A 812 2.76 -11.88 28.79
CA PHE A 812 2.99 -12.77 27.65
C PHE A 812 3.51 -12.03 26.42
N ARG A 813 3.10 -10.78 26.18
CA ARG A 813 3.66 -9.93 25.11
C ARG A 813 5.15 -9.70 25.32
N GLY A 814 5.57 -9.40 26.55
CA GLY A 814 7.00 -9.24 26.90
C GLY A 814 7.79 -10.53 26.69
N ALA A 815 7.26 -11.64 27.21
CA ALA A 815 7.90 -12.97 27.08
C ALA A 815 7.99 -13.43 25.61
N TYR A 816 6.97 -13.14 24.82
CA TYR A 816 6.93 -13.42 23.39
C TYR A 816 8.08 -12.71 22.65
N LEU A 817 8.31 -11.43 22.92
CA LEU A 817 9.40 -10.68 22.29
C LEU A 817 10.77 -11.16 22.65
N GLU A 818 10.99 -11.41 23.94
CA GLU A 818 12.27 -11.96 24.42
C GLU A 818 12.56 -13.31 23.76
N THR A 819 11.55 -14.19 23.69
CA THR A 819 11.66 -15.51 23.05
C THR A 819 11.99 -15.39 21.57
N ALA A 820 11.35 -14.47 20.87
CA ALA A 820 11.58 -14.20 19.46
C ALA A 820 12.99 -13.72 19.17
N GLN A 821 13.50 -12.80 19.98
CA GLN A 821 14.88 -12.30 19.86
C GLN A 821 15.90 -13.36 20.09
N ARG A 822 15.68 -14.19 21.12
CA ARG A 822 16.57 -15.30 21.44
C ARG A 822 16.68 -16.30 20.29
N LEU A 823 15.56 -16.65 19.66
CA LEU A 823 15.54 -17.52 18.49
C LEU A 823 16.29 -16.91 17.30
N ARG A 824 16.17 -15.59 17.07
CA ARG A 824 16.89 -14.85 16.02
C ARG A 824 18.41 -14.77 16.28
N ALA A 825 18.81 -14.44 17.49
CA ALA A 825 20.23 -14.32 17.86
C ALA A 825 20.98 -15.64 17.71
N GLN A 826 20.28 -16.77 17.81
CA GLN A 826 20.85 -18.10 17.60
C GLN A 826 20.93 -18.47 16.10
N GLN A 827 20.04 -18.00 15.26
CA GLN A 827 20.11 -18.17 13.80
C GLN A 827 21.35 -17.47 13.20
N GLY A 828 21.73 -16.29 13.70
CA GLY A 828 22.94 -15.56 13.24
C GLY A 828 24.28 -16.11 13.74
N LYS A 829 24.29 -16.96 14.78
CA LYS A 829 25.52 -17.53 15.34
C LYS A 829 25.88 -18.93 14.81
N GLY A 830 24.99 -19.57 14.08
CA GLY A 830 25.19 -20.94 13.57
C GLY A 830 26.17 -21.07 12.40
N GLN A 831 26.71 -19.98 11.88
CA GLN A 831 27.63 -20.00 10.73
C GLN A 831 29.11 -20.05 11.09
N ASP A 832 29.52 -19.90 12.36
CA ASP A 832 30.95 -19.71 12.68
C ASP A 832 31.60 -20.78 13.57
N GLN A 833 30.89 -21.80 14.03
CA GLN A 833 31.56 -22.90 14.74
C GLN A 833 30.92 -24.28 14.50
N GLY A 834 31.68 -25.14 13.92
CA GLY A 834 31.58 -26.55 13.63
C GLY A 834 30.50 -27.41 14.26
N ASP A 835 29.88 -28.25 13.41
CA ASP A 835 29.15 -29.50 13.69
C ASP A 835 27.79 -29.45 14.45
N GLY A 836 27.14 -28.34 14.55
CA GLY A 836 25.74 -28.26 14.97
C GLY A 836 24.81 -27.93 13.77
N LYS A 837 24.08 -28.93 13.28
CA LYS A 837 22.95 -28.65 12.36
C LYS A 837 22.01 -27.62 13.02
N PRO A 838 21.62 -26.53 12.36
CA PRO A 838 20.59 -25.66 12.89
C PRO A 838 19.34 -26.51 13.22
N SER A 839 18.70 -26.25 14.36
CA SER A 839 17.55 -27.06 14.75
C SER A 839 16.45 -26.84 13.68
N GLN A 840 15.92 -27.90 13.13
CA GLN A 840 14.82 -27.88 12.17
C GLN A 840 13.62 -27.03 12.65
N ASP A 841 13.52 -26.85 13.95
CA ASP A 841 12.41 -26.18 14.63
C ASP A 841 12.53 -24.64 14.64
N ALA A 842 13.77 -24.10 14.68
CA ALA A 842 14.00 -22.66 14.49
C ALA A 842 13.74 -22.25 13.03
N ASP A 843 13.93 -23.20 12.11
CA ASP A 843 13.67 -23.01 10.68
C ASP A 843 12.16 -23.01 10.30
N GLN A 844 11.25 -23.42 11.19
CA GLN A 844 9.80 -23.45 10.96
C GLN A 844 9.07 -22.16 11.37
N LEU A 845 9.75 -21.18 12.00
CA LEU A 845 9.12 -19.92 12.40
C LEU A 845 8.69 -19.11 11.18
N ASP A 846 7.37 -18.91 11.10
CA ASP A 846 6.77 -18.22 9.98
C ASP A 846 7.18 -16.73 9.95
N PHE A 847 7.44 -16.20 8.78
CA PHE A 847 7.88 -14.85 8.49
C PHE A 847 6.91 -13.74 8.99
N GLU A 848 5.60 -14.02 9.04
CA GLU A 848 4.59 -13.12 9.62
C GLU A 848 4.84 -12.78 11.09
N PHE A 849 5.59 -13.59 11.77
CA PHE A 849 5.90 -13.49 13.18
C PHE A 849 6.59 -12.18 13.59
N VAL A 850 7.63 -11.78 12.85
CA VAL A 850 8.43 -10.59 13.17
C VAL A 850 7.65 -9.29 13.04
N LEU A 851 6.81 -9.22 12.03
CA LEU A 851 5.96 -8.06 11.77
C LEU A 851 4.84 -7.92 12.81
N PHE A 852 4.32 -9.05 13.27
CA PHE A 852 3.26 -9.08 14.28
C PHE A 852 3.75 -8.60 15.65
N ALA A 853 4.95 -9.00 16.07
CA ALA A 853 5.55 -8.59 17.34
C ALA A 853 5.82 -7.08 17.37
N SER A 854 6.41 -6.53 16.33
CA SER A 854 6.74 -5.09 16.24
C SER A 854 5.51 -4.19 16.14
N ALA A 855 4.38 -4.69 15.59
CA ALA A 855 3.14 -3.93 15.46
C ALA A 855 2.32 -3.81 16.75
N VAL A 856 2.57 -4.65 17.74
CA VAL A 856 1.73 -4.79 18.94
C VAL A 856 2.34 -4.16 20.20
N ILE A 857 3.65 -3.84 20.19
CA ILE A 857 4.29 -3.21 21.35
C ILE A 857 4.03 -1.71 21.30
N ASP A 858 3.29 -1.29 22.30
CA ASP A 858 2.94 0.11 22.50
C ASP A 858 3.99 0.81 23.38
N TYR A 859 4.27 2.10 23.10
CA TYR A 859 5.06 3.01 23.92
C TYR A 859 4.62 2.97 25.40
N ASP A 860 3.32 2.86 25.65
CA ASP A 860 2.73 2.74 26.98
C ASP A 860 3.20 1.48 27.74
N TYR A 861 3.40 0.37 27.04
CA TYR A 861 3.93 -0.86 27.65
C TYR A 861 5.39 -0.69 28.10
N ILE A 862 6.23 -0.10 27.26
CA ILE A 862 7.65 0.16 27.60
C ILE A 862 7.76 1.11 28.80
N MET A 863 6.96 2.18 28.83
CA MET A 863 6.93 3.11 29.96
C MET A 863 6.42 2.42 31.24
N GLY A 864 5.44 1.50 31.13
CA GLY A 864 4.99 0.65 32.23
C GLY A 864 6.06 -0.34 32.74
N LEU A 865 6.88 -0.90 31.85
CA LEU A 865 8.03 -1.75 32.23
C LEU A 865 9.12 -0.95 32.97
N ILE A 866 9.43 0.23 32.47
CA ILE A 866 10.40 1.15 33.10
C ILE A 866 9.90 1.57 34.50
N ALA A 867 8.59 1.82 34.65
CA ALA A 867 7.96 2.14 35.92
C ALA A 867 8.12 0.99 36.94
N ARG A 868 7.78 -0.24 36.55
CA ARG A 868 7.94 -1.44 37.36
C ARG A 868 9.41 -1.73 37.73
N TYR A 869 10.33 -1.44 36.80
CA TYR A 869 11.77 -1.52 37.10
C TYR A 869 12.17 -0.51 38.18
N SER A 870 11.64 0.74 38.13
CA SER A 870 11.94 1.78 39.10
C SER A 870 11.31 1.55 40.48
N GLU A 871 10.17 0.83 40.56
CA GLU A 871 9.46 0.52 41.82
C GLU A 871 10.17 -0.53 42.67
N ALA A 872 10.86 -1.49 42.03
CA ALA A 872 11.46 -2.60 42.74
C ALA A 872 12.74 -2.20 43.49
N ALA A 873 12.86 -2.60 44.77
CA ALA A 873 14.05 -2.37 45.56
C ALA A 873 15.30 -3.02 44.90
N PRO A 874 16.49 -2.45 45.09
CA PRO A 874 17.73 -3.00 44.52
C PRO A 874 17.93 -4.49 44.88
N GLY A 875 18.09 -5.35 43.86
CA GLY A 875 18.25 -6.82 44.06
C GLY A 875 16.95 -7.64 44.11
N LYS A 876 15.77 -7.02 44.09
CA LYS A 876 14.45 -7.68 44.00
C LYS A 876 13.74 -7.47 42.65
N GLN A 877 14.45 -6.93 41.70
CA GLN A 877 13.94 -6.66 40.36
C GLN A 877 13.72 -7.99 39.59
N LYS A 878 12.56 -8.16 38.99
CA LYS A 878 12.24 -9.31 38.13
C LYS A 878 12.98 -9.29 36.79
N MET A 879 13.55 -8.14 36.41
CA MET A 879 14.27 -7.89 35.15
C MET A 879 15.50 -7.03 35.43
N SER A 880 16.66 -7.37 34.89
CA SER A 880 17.85 -6.55 34.99
C SER A 880 17.77 -5.31 34.06
N ARG A 881 18.55 -4.28 34.33
CA ARG A 881 18.68 -3.10 33.48
C ARG A 881 19.11 -3.47 32.06
N ALA A 882 20.03 -4.44 31.93
CA ALA A 882 20.52 -4.91 30.64
C ALA A 882 19.43 -5.64 29.84
N GLU A 883 18.61 -6.45 30.50
CA GLU A 883 17.46 -7.13 29.87
C GLU A 883 16.39 -6.12 29.43
N LEU A 884 16.09 -5.10 30.24
CA LEU A 884 15.15 -4.02 29.88
C LEU A 884 15.65 -3.24 28.66
N ILE A 885 16.94 -2.85 28.63
CA ILE A 885 17.55 -2.17 27.48
C ILE A 885 17.56 -3.09 26.25
N GLY A 886 17.91 -4.39 26.42
CA GLY A 886 17.89 -5.38 25.34
C GLY A 886 16.51 -5.55 24.72
N LEU A 887 15.46 -5.53 25.54
CA LEU A 887 14.07 -5.63 25.12
C LEU A 887 13.64 -4.43 24.25
N ILE A 888 14.09 -3.23 24.60
CA ILE A 888 13.82 -2.00 23.85
C ILE A 888 14.65 -1.92 22.57
N GLN A 889 15.91 -2.39 22.62
CA GLN A 889 16.82 -2.42 21.47
C GLN A 889 16.38 -3.36 20.35
N SER A 890 15.43 -4.21 20.58
CA SER A 890 14.98 -5.23 19.62
C SER A 890 13.77 -4.83 18.79
N ASP A 891 13.08 -3.76 19.15
CA ASP A 891 11.87 -3.33 18.45
C ASP A 891 12.20 -2.35 17.30
N ALA A 892 11.79 -2.71 16.07
CA ALA A 892 12.02 -1.90 14.89
C ALA A 892 11.36 -0.51 14.96
N LYS A 893 10.23 -0.39 15.67
CA LYS A 893 9.46 0.86 15.82
C LYS A 893 10.21 1.94 16.62
N PHE A 894 11.16 1.53 17.46
CA PHE A 894 11.98 2.44 18.27
C PHE A 894 13.41 2.60 17.77
N MET A 895 13.67 2.22 16.49
CA MET A 895 15.03 2.27 15.94
C MET A 895 15.70 3.64 16.16
N ASP A 896 14.96 4.72 15.98
CA ASP A 896 15.46 6.09 16.13
C ASP A 896 15.50 6.59 17.59
N GLU A 897 14.72 5.96 18.49
CA GLU A 897 14.65 6.35 19.91
C GLU A 897 15.38 5.39 20.87
N ARG A 898 15.86 4.25 20.38
CA ARG A 898 16.52 3.17 21.18
C ARG A 898 17.65 3.71 22.04
N GLU A 899 18.53 4.50 21.46
CA GLU A 899 19.67 5.09 22.14
C GLU A 899 19.23 6.09 23.20
N ASP A 900 18.19 6.87 22.92
CA ASP A 900 17.67 7.88 23.82
C ASP A 900 16.94 7.25 25.01
N ILE A 901 16.12 6.22 24.77
CA ILE A 901 15.44 5.45 25.84
C ILE A 901 16.46 4.68 26.69
N ALA A 902 17.44 4.02 26.06
CA ALA A 902 18.50 3.31 26.77
C ALA A 902 19.34 4.28 27.62
N ALA A 903 19.68 5.44 27.08
CA ALA A 903 20.40 6.47 27.82
C ALA A 903 19.56 7.01 29.01
N TYR A 904 18.26 7.21 28.82
CA TYR A 904 17.36 7.63 29.90
C TYR A 904 17.24 6.55 31.00
N ILE A 905 17.07 5.28 30.64
CA ILE A 905 17.06 4.15 31.61
C ILE A 905 18.35 4.11 32.43
N ASN A 906 19.47 4.46 31.83
CA ASN A 906 20.76 4.53 32.53
C ASN A 906 20.82 5.67 33.56
N THR A 907 19.99 6.72 33.45
CA THR A 907 19.88 7.79 34.44
C THR A 907 18.99 7.41 35.63
N LEU A 908 18.09 6.41 35.47
CA LEU A 908 17.17 6.02 36.55
C LEU A 908 17.85 5.15 37.61
N LYS A 909 17.47 5.37 38.88
CA LYS A 909 17.91 4.58 40.02
C LYS A 909 16.83 3.58 40.41
N ALA A 910 17.24 2.36 40.73
CA ALA A 910 16.31 1.35 41.24
C ALA A 910 15.80 1.73 42.63
N GLY A 911 14.50 1.54 42.89
CA GLY A 911 13.88 1.86 44.17
C GLY A 911 13.40 3.33 44.31
N GLU A 912 13.41 4.13 43.22
CA GLU A 912 12.88 5.49 43.25
C GLU A 912 11.34 5.53 43.27
N GLY A 913 10.65 4.44 42.93
CA GLY A 913 9.19 4.34 42.99
C GLY A 913 8.46 5.32 42.06
N LEU A 914 9.03 5.57 40.87
CA LEU A 914 8.48 6.53 39.92
C LEU A 914 7.23 5.96 39.26
N SER A 915 6.14 6.72 39.27
CA SER A 915 4.92 6.35 38.54
C SER A 915 5.18 6.42 37.01
N GLU A 916 4.38 5.69 36.25
CA GLU A 916 4.44 5.71 34.78
C GLU A 916 4.38 7.13 34.21
N LYS A 917 3.55 8.00 34.82
CA LYS A 917 3.45 9.42 34.46
C LYS A 917 4.78 10.17 34.70
N ALA A 918 5.40 9.94 35.85
CA ALA A 918 6.68 10.59 36.19
C ALA A 918 7.81 10.16 35.26
N ILE A 919 7.83 8.90 34.84
CA ILE A 919 8.80 8.37 33.86
C ILE A 919 8.60 8.99 32.48
N ARG A 920 7.36 9.13 32.03
CA ARG A 920 7.03 9.79 30.75
C ARG A 920 7.46 11.25 30.74
N GLU A 921 7.14 12.01 31.80
CA GLU A 921 7.56 13.41 31.95
C GLU A 921 9.08 13.54 32.04
N GLY A 922 9.74 12.63 32.77
CA GLY A 922 11.18 12.54 32.87
C GLY A 922 11.87 12.26 31.54
N TYR A 923 11.36 11.30 30.79
CA TYR A 923 11.90 10.98 29.45
C TYR A 923 11.71 12.15 28.45
N SER A 924 10.54 12.77 28.43
CA SER A 924 10.29 13.94 27.58
C SER A 924 11.26 15.08 27.89
N ARG A 925 11.54 15.34 29.18
CA ARG A 925 12.52 16.36 29.61
C ARG A 925 13.94 15.98 29.20
N PHE A 926 14.35 14.73 29.43
CA PHE A 926 15.66 14.23 29.04
C PHE A 926 15.90 14.36 27.53
N LYS A 927 14.90 14.02 26.71
CA LYS A 927 14.96 14.14 25.24
C LYS A 927 15.07 15.61 24.80
N ALA A 928 14.30 16.51 25.43
CA ALA A 928 14.37 17.92 25.14
C ALA A 928 15.74 18.53 25.50
N GLU A 929 16.32 18.17 26.66
CA GLU A 929 17.65 18.62 27.10
C GLU A 929 18.75 18.11 26.18
N LYS A 930 18.68 16.80 25.76
CA LYS A 930 19.62 16.21 24.81
C LYS A 930 19.58 16.88 23.45
N ASN A 931 18.37 17.13 22.92
CA ASN A 931 18.19 17.81 21.65
C ASN A 931 18.68 19.26 21.67
N ALA A 932 18.47 19.97 22.78
CA ALA A 932 18.98 21.31 22.95
C ALA A 932 20.51 21.34 23.04
N ALA A 933 21.13 20.39 23.74
CA ALA A 933 22.58 20.28 23.84
C ALA A 933 23.23 19.94 22.47
N GLU A 934 22.62 19.05 21.69
CA GLU A 934 23.07 18.71 20.31
C GLU A 934 23.05 19.94 19.40
N LEU A 935 21.94 20.70 19.42
CA LEU A 935 21.82 21.93 18.63
C LEU A 935 22.79 23.03 19.09
N ALA A 936 22.98 23.17 20.40
CA ALA A 936 23.97 24.09 20.95
C ALA A 936 25.40 23.72 20.51
N GLY A 937 25.72 22.44 20.44
CA GLY A 937 26.99 21.93 19.91
C GLY A 937 27.21 22.32 18.43
N ILE A 938 26.19 22.14 17.59
CA ILE A 938 26.23 22.54 16.16
C ILE A 938 26.37 24.08 16.06
N ALA A 939 25.58 24.86 16.82
CA ALA A 939 25.67 26.32 16.82
C ALA A 939 27.08 26.81 17.17
N ALA A 940 27.68 26.24 18.23
CA ALA A 940 29.03 26.59 18.69
C ALA A 940 30.09 26.21 17.63
N LYS A 941 29.99 25.03 17.04
CA LYS A 941 30.91 24.54 15.98
C LYS A 941 30.91 25.46 14.75
N HIS A 942 29.75 25.99 14.38
CA HIS A 942 29.61 26.84 13.20
C HIS A 942 29.64 28.34 13.46
N GLY A 943 29.70 28.75 14.73
CA GLY A 943 29.76 30.19 15.16
C GLY A 943 28.42 30.92 14.96
N LEU A 944 27.30 30.19 15.08
CA LEU A 944 25.94 30.72 14.92
C LEU A 944 25.31 31.02 16.27
N ALA A 945 24.37 31.96 16.31
CA ALA A 945 23.53 32.18 17.48
C ALA A 945 22.55 31.01 17.64
N ILE A 946 22.47 30.45 18.85
CA ILE A 946 21.65 29.26 19.10
C ILE A 946 20.16 29.52 18.83
N GLU A 947 19.67 30.71 19.16
CA GLU A 947 18.28 31.13 18.97
C GLU A 947 17.92 31.21 17.48
N ALA A 948 18.85 31.69 16.64
CA ALA A 948 18.67 31.78 15.20
C ALA A 948 18.66 30.36 14.54
N LEU A 949 19.59 29.50 14.96
CA LEU A 949 19.66 28.12 14.48
C LEU A 949 18.44 27.29 14.93
N GLN A 950 17.98 27.49 16.18
CA GLN A 950 16.75 26.84 16.70
C GLN A 950 15.53 27.30 15.89
N GLY A 951 15.37 28.59 15.63
CA GLY A 951 14.27 29.11 14.81
C GLY A 951 14.26 28.54 13.40
N PHE A 952 15.42 28.44 12.78
CA PHE A 952 15.60 27.83 11.45
C PHE A 952 15.19 26.35 11.45
N VAL A 953 15.68 25.55 12.39
CA VAL A 953 15.34 24.14 12.53
C VAL A 953 13.84 23.94 12.81
N ASP A 954 13.27 24.75 13.71
CA ASP A 954 11.85 24.67 14.05
C ASP A 954 10.96 25.01 12.84
N THR A 955 11.35 25.99 12.02
CA THR A 955 10.64 26.36 10.79
C THR A 955 10.63 25.20 9.79
N ILE A 956 11.77 24.55 9.56
CA ILE A 956 11.88 23.39 8.68
C ILE A 956 10.98 22.24 9.19
N LEU A 957 11.07 21.90 10.47
CA LEU A 957 10.32 20.79 11.06
C LEU A 957 8.81 21.05 11.12
N GLN A 958 8.39 22.32 11.26
CA GLN A 958 6.97 22.69 11.20
C GLN A 958 6.39 22.60 9.79
N ARG A 959 7.14 23.10 8.81
CA ARG A 959 6.67 23.18 7.42
C ARG A 959 6.99 21.92 6.61
N MET A 960 7.94 21.10 7.09
CA MET A 960 8.54 19.99 6.33
C MET A 960 9.07 20.44 4.96
N ILE A 961 9.53 21.68 4.89
CA ILE A 961 10.11 22.32 3.70
C ILE A 961 11.42 22.97 4.11
N PHE A 962 12.48 22.63 3.40
CA PHE A 962 13.76 23.31 3.52
C PHE A 962 13.76 24.53 2.59
N ASP A 963 14.08 25.71 3.14
CA ASP A 963 14.22 26.95 2.40
C ASP A 963 15.68 27.42 2.37
N GLY A 964 16.29 27.46 1.18
CA GLY A 964 17.67 27.90 0.99
C GLY A 964 17.87 29.41 1.21
N GLU A 965 16.81 30.23 1.12
CA GLU A 965 16.89 31.67 1.44
C GLU A 965 17.00 31.85 2.96
N GLU A 966 16.23 31.14 3.77
CA GLU A 966 16.35 31.16 5.23
C GLU A 966 17.72 30.65 5.72
N LEU A 967 18.34 29.67 5.04
CA LEU A 967 19.73 29.24 5.31
C LEU A 967 20.71 30.36 5.00
N THR A 968 20.48 31.10 3.94
CA THR A 968 21.28 32.24 3.52
C THR A 968 21.25 33.36 4.57
N ASP A 969 20.05 33.69 5.06
CA ASP A 969 19.83 34.70 6.11
C ASP A 969 20.48 34.29 7.46
N LEU A 970 20.37 33.00 7.82
CA LEU A 970 21.04 32.43 9.01
C LEU A 970 22.56 32.64 8.99
N MET A 971 23.17 32.61 7.79
CA MET A 971 24.62 32.74 7.61
C MET A 971 25.08 34.20 7.44
N GLU A 972 24.19 35.17 7.22
CA GLU A 972 24.51 36.58 6.98
C GLU A 972 25.37 37.22 8.10
N PRO A 973 25.10 36.97 9.40
CA PRO A 973 25.87 37.54 10.49
C PRO A 973 27.36 37.14 10.49
N LEU A 974 27.75 36.07 9.80
CA LEU A 974 29.14 35.61 9.72
C LEU A 974 30.02 36.43 8.77
N GLY A 975 29.44 37.34 7.96
CA GLY A 975 30.18 38.25 7.07
C GLY A 975 31.09 37.59 6.03
N LEU A 976 30.74 36.34 5.62
CA LEU A 976 31.56 35.52 4.71
C LEU A 976 31.40 35.95 3.24
N ASN A 977 32.50 35.91 2.47
CA ASN A 977 32.40 36.04 1.01
C ASN A 977 31.71 34.81 0.39
N TRP A 978 31.19 34.95 -0.85
CA TRP A 978 30.36 33.94 -1.52
C TRP A 978 30.98 32.52 -1.54
N LYS A 979 32.32 32.40 -1.82
CA LYS A 979 32.98 31.09 -1.82
C LYS A 979 33.10 30.45 -0.45
N ALA A 980 33.47 31.23 0.55
CA ALA A 980 33.61 30.77 1.93
C ALA A 980 32.25 30.40 2.52
N ARG A 981 31.20 31.17 2.17
CA ARG A 981 29.83 30.94 2.59
C ARG A 981 29.33 29.58 2.07
N ARG A 982 29.47 29.27 0.77
CA ARG A 982 29.01 28.00 0.19
C ARG A 982 29.68 26.77 0.83
N VAL A 983 30.98 26.86 1.15
CA VAL A 983 31.66 25.79 1.88
C VAL A 983 31.08 25.63 3.28
N LYS A 984 30.84 26.74 3.97
CA LYS A 984 30.29 26.74 5.33
C LYS A 984 28.85 26.23 5.39
N GLU A 985 28.03 26.55 4.36
CA GLU A 985 26.66 26.02 4.19
C GLU A 985 26.67 24.49 4.07
N LEU A 986 27.55 23.94 3.22
CA LEU A 986 27.69 22.50 3.08
C LEU A 986 28.14 21.82 4.38
N ASP A 987 29.12 22.40 5.08
CA ASP A 987 29.59 21.91 6.38
C ASP A 987 28.48 21.95 7.46
N LEU A 988 27.68 23.03 7.51
CA LEU A 988 26.56 23.14 8.43
C LEU A 988 25.47 22.11 8.10
N MET A 989 25.13 21.98 6.82
CA MET A 989 24.10 21.02 6.39
C MET A 989 24.53 19.56 6.60
N ALA A 990 25.84 19.26 6.48
CA ALA A 990 26.35 17.93 6.80
C ALA A 990 26.10 17.53 8.28
N ASP A 991 26.13 18.50 9.21
CA ASP A 991 25.78 18.26 10.62
C ASP A 991 24.25 18.32 10.87
N LEU A 992 23.51 19.18 10.15
CA LEU A 992 22.08 19.40 10.38
C LEU A 992 21.19 18.32 9.73
N VAL A 993 21.54 17.82 8.53
CA VAL A 993 20.72 16.86 7.79
C VAL A 993 20.44 15.59 8.60
N PRO A 994 21.44 14.91 9.22
CA PRO A 994 21.18 13.75 10.06
C PRO A 994 20.25 14.06 11.24
N MET A 995 20.41 15.23 11.86
CA MET A 995 19.56 15.68 12.97
C MET A 995 18.14 16.01 12.50
N LEU A 996 17.99 16.69 11.36
CA LEU A 996 16.70 17.02 10.77
C LEU A 996 15.94 15.75 10.37
N LEU A 997 16.59 14.80 9.69
CA LEU A 997 15.99 13.53 9.32
C LEU A 997 15.57 12.71 10.55
N LYS A 998 16.43 12.66 11.58
CA LYS A 998 16.11 12.00 12.87
C LYS A 998 14.88 12.64 13.55
N ARG A 999 14.77 13.98 13.55
CA ARG A 999 13.64 14.70 14.16
C ARG A 999 12.39 14.72 13.29
N ALA A 1000 12.55 14.64 11.97
CA ALA A 1000 11.44 14.52 11.03
C ALA A 1000 10.77 13.13 11.12
N GLY A 1001 11.46 12.12 11.67
CA GLY A 1001 11.06 10.75 11.63
C GLY A 1001 11.04 10.25 10.17
N GLU A 1002 10.08 9.39 9.80
CA GLU A 1002 9.96 8.90 8.42
C GLU A 1002 9.36 9.92 7.43
N ARG A 1003 9.22 11.21 7.81
CA ARG A 1003 8.66 12.26 6.96
C ARG A 1003 9.74 12.85 6.05
N GLU A 1004 9.43 12.94 4.77
CA GLU A 1004 10.29 13.61 3.80
C GLU A 1004 10.26 15.14 3.98
N ILE A 1005 11.43 15.76 4.08
CA ILE A 1005 11.57 17.23 4.08
C ILE A 1005 11.80 17.66 2.64
N SER A 1006 10.81 18.33 2.05
CA SER A 1006 10.90 18.81 0.67
C SER A 1006 12.04 19.81 0.50
N GLY A 1007 12.87 19.63 -0.53
CA GLY A 1007 14.03 20.51 -0.82
C GLY A 1007 15.32 20.12 -0.12
N LEU A 1008 15.33 19.16 0.80
CA LEU A 1008 16.53 18.73 1.52
C LEU A 1008 17.41 17.76 0.70
N SER A 1009 16.86 17.12 -0.31
CA SER A 1009 17.55 16.13 -1.15
C SER A 1009 18.85 16.61 -1.80
N ALA A 1010 19.03 17.93 -1.99
CA ALA A 1010 20.26 18.52 -2.50
C ALA A 1010 21.46 18.38 -1.51
N TYR A 1011 21.21 18.06 -0.26
CA TYR A 1011 22.19 17.93 0.83
C TYR A 1011 22.21 16.50 1.44
N GLU A 1012 21.35 15.60 0.99
CA GLU A 1012 21.34 14.18 1.34
C GLU A 1012 22.35 13.43 0.47
N GLN A 1013 23.64 13.38 0.87
CA GLN A 1013 24.68 12.58 0.21
C GLN A 1013 25.13 11.42 1.07
#